data_162889845fa08ef353aa84135bf56338
#
_entry.id   162889845fa08ef353aa84135bf56338
#
_cell.length_a   1.000
_cell.length_b   1.000
_cell.length_c   1.000
_cell.angle_alpha   90.00
_cell.angle_beta   90.00
_cell.angle_gamma   90.00
#
_symmetry.space_group_name_H-M   'P 1'
#
loop_
_entity.id
_entity.type
_entity.pdbx_description
1 polymer ?
#
loop_
_entity_poly.entity_id
_entity_poly.type
_entity_poly.pdbx_seq_one_letter_code
_entity_poly.pdbx_strand_id
1 'polypeptide(L)'
;MKIISQAWRKSPTEREPFLRSECETDSDLYQEIAETLQWETRMGSFLQQPLVALTVVGRPFRAGEVIDGRFEIVRTVGEGGMGVVYEAIDRKRNLRIAIKSAKPGFQRLLSPELEGALKVRHPNVCLVNQIHTTKTDAGEVDFLSMEFLEGETLSAHLERKGKLDPTAALETARQLCAGLSEAHHSGVVHGDLKSANIILSQHDDGSLRPVITDFGLASGANQPTGAFGGTPGYMAPELLRGQKTSKASDVYALGVILYEIVTGRLPFEKQSAESHSIRPPAPSEVVKNLDPRWDAVILQCLSESPAARPTDAAQIIARLEKRPLRKAPLIAVGVLILAALIPPIRHWATDAFMDRFMPANMRLAILPIQSPSEATMIGEGALHDVSDRLRHLPSARRTLVIIPPGADAAAAVQTPEQAIKVLHATHALRTTLRREGKDYVVEGSVIDLHTQAHLRDFNSRYSETTVGALPSALANEVSLALHLSTAAAPEALSPEATAPYDKGLYLLRTDEQTYEDAISLFREAARLDPRSPLPPAALVEAQVVKCSIIKEHGCLAEAQQALWDAESLNPDSARVRLAGGMLNQASGKYQKALEDYHRVQELEPRNIDALLQIASVYFRADMADKAIIAYQQAIELDPGYYLPHEEVGSFHYFRGEYREAIAQFKLAIDRAPGRAIAYSNLGATLMDLGEYSSAETSLLQSLKLRETASALNNMGAVRAYQRQDAQAVDYYQRAIRMNPNDYVFIQNLADSYRRLGLSRESRHAYSQALKLGMVGLAENPVEAFSRGFVAYCSARLGDTQRAQTEIGQALKLSPGNKSVIRNAVLTYEALGQREQAIMALHGATPELLKELEHHPDLADLSIDSRFQQLVTQNQ
;
A
#
# COMPACT_ATOMS: atom_id res chain seq x y z
N MET A 1 -54.27 5.27 17.27
CA MET A 1 -53.47 4.06 17.61
C MET A 1 -54.30 2.78 17.71
N LYS A 2 -55.45 2.73 18.50
CA LYS A 2 -56.26 1.50 18.63
C LYS A 2 -56.93 1.10 17.32
N ILE A 3 -57.46 2.05 16.60
CA ILE A 3 -58.13 1.86 15.29
C ILE A 3 -57.13 1.42 14.23
N ILE A 4 -55.92 2.00 14.20
CA ILE A 4 -54.85 1.62 13.29
C ILE A 4 -54.43 0.16 13.52
N SER A 5 -54.24 -0.25 14.80
CA SER A 5 -53.88 -1.61 15.16
C SER A 5 -54.98 -2.67 14.83
N GLN A 6 -56.24 -2.28 14.85
CA GLN A 6 -57.34 -3.16 14.46
C GLN A 6 -57.50 -3.22 12.93
N ALA A 7 -57.32 -2.12 12.21
CA ALA A 7 -57.31 -2.08 10.77
C ALA A 7 -56.17 -2.93 10.17
N TRP A 8 -55.00 -2.98 10.81
CA TRP A 8 -53.87 -3.81 10.40
C TRP A 8 -54.13 -5.30 10.43
N ARG A 9 -54.98 -5.73 11.33
CA ARG A 9 -55.36 -7.17 11.48
C ARG A 9 -56.36 -7.63 10.42
N LYS A 10 -56.88 -6.71 9.59
CA LYS A 10 -57.85 -7.02 8.55
C LYS A 10 -57.16 -7.10 7.18
N SER A 11 -57.74 -7.87 6.27
CA SER A 11 -57.29 -7.94 4.89
C SER A 11 -57.35 -6.56 4.20
N PRO A 12 -56.50 -6.27 3.19
CA PRO A 12 -56.49 -4.99 2.50
C PRO A 12 -57.85 -4.52 1.99
N THR A 13 -58.69 -5.46 1.58
CA THR A 13 -60.05 -5.18 1.07
C THR A 13 -61.06 -4.87 2.19
N GLU A 14 -60.81 -5.25 3.42
CA GLU A 14 -61.68 -5.01 4.58
C GLU A 14 -61.30 -3.78 5.41
N ARG A 15 -60.12 -3.18 5.14
CA ARG A 15 -59.60 -2.04 5.89
C ARG A 15 -60.39 -0.75 5.67
N GLU A 16 -60.67 -0.43 4.43
CA GLU A 16 -61.40 0.80 4.11
C GLU A 16 -62.81 0.83 4.66
N PRO A 17 -63.66 -0.24 4.50
CA PRO A 17 -64.98 -0.29 5.15
C PRO A 17 -64.88 -0.19 6.69
N PHE A 18 -63.89 -0.83 7.29
CA PHE A 18 -63.69 -0.79 8.74
C PHE A 18 -63.30 0.63 9.22
N LEU A 19 -62.40 1.32 8.53
CA LEU A 19 -62.03 2.68 8.87
C LEU A 19 -63.18 3.67 8.75
N ARG A 20 -64.02 3.52 7.72
CA ARG A 20 -65.24 4.35 7.55
C ARG A 20 -66.25 4.12 8.66
N SER A 21 -66.33 2.91 9.17
CA SER A 21 -67.23 2.56 10.26
C SER A 21 -66.74 3.04 11.62
N GLU A 22 -65.45 3.04 11.89
CA GLU A 22 -64.87 3.42 13.19
C GLU A 22 -64.62 4.94 13.32
N CYS A 23 -64.55 5.66 12.19
CA CYS A 23 -64.32 7.11 12.15
C CYS A 23 -65.61 7.92 11.89
N GLU A 24 -66.74 7.28 11.84
CA GLU A 24 -68.13 7.69 11.47
C GLU A 24 -68.36 9.19 11.15
N THR A 25 -67.84 10.13 11.93
CA THR A 25 -68.06 11.59 11.78
C THR A 25 -66.81 12.43 11.77
N ASP A 26 -65.61 11.82 11.94
CA ASP A 26 -64.35 12.53 12.00
C ASP A 26 -63.53 12.27 10.72
N SER A 27 -63.79 13.15 9.74
CA SER A 27 -63.16 13.11 8.42
C SER A 27 -61.65 13.32 8.49
N ASP A 28 -61.16 14.12 9.46
CA ASP A 28 -59.75 14.45 9.61
C ASP A 28 -59.01 13.26 10.22
N LEU A 29 -59.60 12.60 11.21
CA LEU A 29 -59.08 11.36 11.82
C LEU A 29 -59.04 10.20 10.81
N TYR A 30 -60.11 10.08 9.97
CA TYR A 30 -60.14 9.09 8.87
C TYR A 30 -58.95 9.32 7.91
N GLN A 31 -58.74 10.57 7.49
CA GLN A 31 -57.72 10.92 6.53
C GLN A 31 -56.31 10.68 7.11
N GLU A 32 -56.05 11.06 8.34
CA GLU A 32 -54.78 10.82 9.05
C GLU A 32 -54.47 9.33 9.20
N ILE A 33 -55.47 8.53 9.59
CA ILE A 33 -55.32 7.07 9.72
C ILE A 33 -55.19 6.41 8.36
N ALA A 34 -55.92 6.83 7.34
CA ALA A 34 -55.82 6.29 5.99
C ALA A 34 -54.49 6.61 5.34
N GLU A 35 -53.94 7.82 5.54
CA GLU A 35 -52.62 8.22 5.10
C GLU A 35 -51.54 7.42 5.82
N THR A 36 -51.67 7.23 7.14
CA THR A 36 -50.72 6.43 7.95
C THR A 36 -50.69 4.97 7.49
N LEU A 37 -51.87 4.35 7.24
CA LEU A 37 -51.96 2.97 6.74
C LEU A 37 -51.50 2.85 5.27
N GLN A 38 -51.75 3.84 4.43
CA GLN A 38 -51.20 3.88 3.08
C GLN A 38 -49.67 4.03 3.09
N TRP A 39 -49.19 4.84 4.01
CA TRP A 39 -47.76 5.04 4.18
C TRP A 39 -47.04 3.77 4.68
N GLU A 40 -47.61 3.10 5.68
CA GLU A 40 -47.10 1.82 6.17
C GLU A 40 -47.28 0.68 5.16
N THR A 41 -48.37 0.66 4.40
CA THR A 41 -48.56 -0.30 3.31
C THR A 41 -47.58 -0.07 2.17
N ARG A 42 -47.21 1.18 1.87
CA ARG A 42 -46.11 1.52 0.95
C ARG A 42 -44.76 1.07 1.46
N MET A 43 -44.48 1.19 2.78
CA MET A 43 -43.26 0.71 3.42
C MET A 43 -43.17 -0.81 3.51
N GLY A 44 -44.27 -1.48 3.90
CA GLY A 44 -44.32 -2.95 4.02
C GLY A 44 -44.26 -3.66 2.65
N SER A 45 -44.83 -3.10 1.61
CA SER A 45 -44.75 -3.61 0.23
C SER A 45 -43.43 -3.24 -0.45
N PHE A 46 -42.76 -2.21 0.03
CA PHE A 46 -41.43 -1.80 -0.43
C PHE A 46 -40.34 -2.87 -0.15
N LEU A 47 -40.59 -3.73 0.82
CA LEU A 47 -39.71 -4.82 1.21
C LEU A 47 -40.10 -6.20 0.67
N GLN A 48 -41.31 -6.40 0.14
CA GLN A 48 -41.83 -7.74 -0.22
C GLN A 48 -42.44 -7.86 -1.62
N GLN A 49 -42.74 -6.78 -2.36
CA GLN A 49 -43.23 -6.87 -3.72
C GLN A 49 -42.69 -5.75 -4.61
N PRO A 50 -42.34 -6.03 -5.88
CA PRO A 50 -41.95 -4.98 -6.82
C PRO A 50 -43.16 -4.07 -7.07
N LEU A 51 -42.93 -2.75 -7.00
CA LEU A 51 -43.87 -1.73 -7.43
C LEU A 51 -44.12 -1.89 -8.94
N VAL A 52 -45.19 -2.62 -9.28
CA VAL A 52 -45.76 -2.66 -10.62
C VAL A 52 -46.83 -1.58 -10.71
N ALA A 53 -46.43 -0.47 -11.23
CA ALA A 53 -47.15 0.43 -12.12
C ALA A 53 -46.75 1.89 -11.97
N LEU A 54 -45.65 2.23 -12.60
CA LEU A 54 -45.49 3.49 -13.34
C LEU A 54 -44.26 3.31 -14.25
N THR A 55 -44.56 3.15 -15.54
CA THR A 55 -43.63 3.02 -16.67
C THR A 55 -42.57 1.94 -16.58
N VAL A 56 -42.59 1.01 -17.50
CA VAL A 56 -41.55 0.01 -17.79
C VAL A 56 -40.21 0.71 -18.01
N VAL A 57 -39.50 0.98 -16.93
CA VAL A 57 -38.09 1.30 -17.00
C VAL A 57 -37.34 -0.03 -16.78
N GLY A 58 -36.92 -0.64 -17.88
CA GLY A 58 -36.23 -1.91 -17.91
C GLY A 58 -34.99 -1.88 -17.02
N ARG A 59 -34.51 -3.06 -16.59
CA ARG A 59 -33.23 -3.24 -15.95
C ARG A 59 -32.15 -2.59 -16.81
N PRO A 60 -31.22 -1.81 -16.24
CA PRO A 60 -30.17 -1.14 -17.01
C PRO A 60 -29.38 -2.08 -17.91
N PHE A 61 -29.14 -3.33 -17.45
CA PHE A 61 -28.36 -4.32 -18.18
C PHE A 61 -29.08 -5.68 -18.25
N ARG A 62 -28.76 -6.47 -19.29
CA ARG A 62 -29.36 -7.79 -19.54
C ARG A 62 -28.29 -8.89 -19.45
N ALA A 63 -28.67 -10.09 -19.05
CA ALA A 63 -27.78 -11.24 -19.09
C ALA A 63 -27.28 -11.49 -20.53
N GLY A 64 -25.97 -11.72 -20.68
CA GLY A 64 -25.31 -11.86 -21.98
C GLY A 64 -24.88 -10.55 -22.63
N GLU A 65 -25.25 -9.40 -22.06
CA GLU A 65 -24.84 -8.09 -22.55
C GLU A 65 -23.38 -7.81 -22.14
N VAL A 66 -22.63 -7.14 -23.03
CA VAL A 66 -21.25 -6.72 -22.76
C VAL A 66 -21.20 -5.20 -22.70
N ILE A 67 -20.97 -4.66 -21.52
CA ILE A 67 -20.89 -3.24 -21.24
C ILE A 67 -19.49 -2.76 -21.59
N ASP A 68 -19.39 -1.68 -22.39
CA ASP A 68 -18.14 -1.02 -22.79
C ASP A 68 -17.08 -2.00 -23.38
N GLY A 69 -17.54 -3.11 -23.99
CA GLY A 69 -16.68 -4.15 -24.55
C GLY A 69 -15.88 -4.94 -23.49
N ARG A 70 -16.10 -4.65 -22.20
CA ARG A 70 -15.30 -5.15 -21.10
C ARG A 70 -16.07 -6.02 -20.12
N PHE A 71 -17.25 -5.63 -19.70
CA PHE A 71 -17.98 -6.30 -18.62
C PHE A 71 -19.14 -7.13 -19.19
N GLU A 72 -19.00 -8.43 -19.15
CA GLU A 72 -20.03 -9.36 -19.58
C GLU A 72 -20.98 -9.67 -18.42
N ILE A 73 -22.25 -9.31 -18.55
CA ILE A 73 -23.28 -9.58 -17.55
C ILE A 73 -23.65 -11.06 -17.58
N VAL A 74 -23.42 -11.78 -16.48
CA VAL A 74 -23.78 -13.21 -16.37
C VAL A 74 -25.24 -13.36 -15.97
N ARG A 75 -25.65 -12.73 -14.85
CA ARG A 75 -27.02 -12.76 -14.32
C ARG A 75 -27.27 -11.64 -13.31
N THR A 76 -28.51 -11.39 -13.02
CA THR A 76 -28.91 -10.54 -11.88
C THR A 76 -28.75 -11.34 -10.59
N VAL A 77 -28.08 -10.76 -9.60
CA VAL A 77 -27.86 -11.36 -8.26
C VAL A 77 -28.87 -10.84 -7.25
N GLY A 78 -29.19 -9.55 -7.33
CA GLY A 78 -30.13 -8.92 -6.41
C GLY A 78 -30.70 -7.63 -6.99
N GLU A 79 -31.91 -7.28 -6.57
CA GLU A 79 -32.56 -6.03 -6.92
C GLU A 79 -33.10 -5.38 -5.66
N GLY A 80 -32.68 -4.12 -5.41
CA GLY A 80 -33.07 -3.34 -4.24
C GLY A 80 -33.74 -2.03 -4.62
N GLY A 81 -34.12 -1.25 -3.62
CA GLY A 81 -34.81 0.04 -3.83
C GLY A 81 -34.00 1.04 -4.65
N MET A 82 -32.69 1.08 -4.48
CA MET A 82 -31.78 2.08 -5.07
C MET A 82 -31.03 1.57 -6.30
N GLY A 83 -30.99 0.25 -6.57
CA GLY A 83 -30.18 -0.27 -7.66
C GLY A 83 -30.37 -1.76 -7.91
N VAL A 84 -29.67 -2.27 -8.92
CA VAL A 84 -29.61 -3.69 -9.30
C VAL A 84 -28.18 -4.15 -9.25
N VAL A 85 -27.96 -5.34 -8.66
CA VAL A 85 -26.64 -5.98 -8.57
C VAL A 85 -26.60 -7.13 -9.57
N TYR A 86 -25.56 -7.15 -10.38
CA TYR A 86 -25.28 -8.17 -11.39
C TYR A 86 -24.01 -8.92 -11.07
N GLU A 87 -23.97 -10.19 -11.36
CA GLU A 87 -22.76 -10.96 -11.56
C GLU A 87 -22.24 -10.69 -12.98
N ALA A 88 -20.95 -10.35 -13.11
CA ALA A 88 -20.34 -10.06 -14.39
C ALA A 88 -18.92 -10.63 -14.45
N ILE A 89 -18.42 -10.79 -15.68
CA ILE A 89 -17.02 -11.14 -15.95
C ILE A 89 -16.33 -9.90 -16.52
N ASP A 90 -15.29 -9.42 -15.84
CA ASP A 90 -14.36 -8.45 -16.44
C ASP A 90 -13.50 -9.20 -17.47
N ARG A 91 -13.82 -9.09 -18.75
CA ARG A 91 -13.14 -9.77 -19.86
C ARG A 91 -11.67 -9.36 -19.97
N LYS A 92 -11.32 -8.14 -19.58
CA LYS A 92 -9.94 -7.64 -19.61
C LYS A 92 -9.05 -8.33 -18.58
N ARG A 93 -9.62 -8.67 -17.41
CA ARG A 93 -8.90 -9.30 -16.29
C ARG A 93 -9.23 -10.79 -16.14
N ASN A 94 -10.20 -11.28 -16.88
CA ASN A 94 -10.80 -12.63 -16.74
C ASN A 94 -11.20 -12.93 -15.28
N LEU A 95 -11.79 -11.92 -14.63
CA LEU A 95 -12.20 -12.00 -13.22
C LEU A 95 -13.72 -11.90 -13.11
N ARG A 96 -14.27 -12.70 -12.22
CA ARG A 96 -15.67 -12.64 -11.80
C ARG A 96 -15.83 -11.48 -10.81
N ILE A 97 -16.73 -10.54 -11.12
CA ILE A 97 -16.99 -9.33 -10.36
C ILE A 97 -18.48 -9.13 -10.13
N ALA A 98 -18.82 -8.26 -9.19
CA ALA A 98 -20.17 -7.74 -9.06
C ALA A 98 -20.25 -6.34 -9.68
N ILE A 99 -21.36 -6.05 -10.38
CA ILE A 99 -21.69 -4.73 -10.88
C ILE A 99 -22.95 -4.26 -10.19
N LYS A 100 -22.91 -3.10 -9.54
CA LYS A 100 -24.10 -2.45 -8.96
C LYS A 100 -24.43 -1.19 -9.74
N SER A 101 -25.59 -1.16 -10.38
CA SER A 101 -26.07 0.01 -11.12
C SER A 101 -27.18 0.72 -10.38
N ALA A 102 -27.17 2.06 -10.42
CA ALA A 102 -28.27 2.86 -9.91
C ALA A 102 -29.51 2.74 -10.81
N LYS A 103 -30.71 2.73 -10.23
CA LYS A 103 -31.95 2.85 -10.99
C LYS A 103 -32.11 4.27 -11.54
N PRO A 104 -32.77 4.46 -12.69
CA PRO A 104 -33.08 5.78 -13.21
C PRO A 104 -33.81 6.66 -12.17
N GLY A 105 -33.30 7.89 -11.98
CA GLY A 105 -33.75 8.80 -10.92
C GLY A 105 -32.86 8.82 -9.68
N PHE A 106 -31.98 7.81 -9.47
CA PHE A 106 -31.03 7.74 -8.38
C PHE A 106 -29.57 7.99 -8.81
N GLN A 107 -29.36 8.38 -10.06
CA GLN A 107 -28.03 8.56 -10.69
C GLN A 107 -27.16 9.64 -10.01
N ARG A 108 -27.76 10.63 -9.31
CA ARG A 108 -27.03 11.66 -8.56
C ARG A 108 -26.54 11.22 -7.19
N LEU A 109 -26.81 9.99 -6.78
CA LEU A 109 -26.39 9.45 -5.47
C LEU A 109 -25.02 8.79 -5.50
N LEU A 110 -24.35 8.74 -6.66
CA LEU A 110 -22.97 8.33 -6.79
C LEU A 110 -22.04 9.54 -6.56
N SER A 111 -22.14 10.17 -5.39
CA SER A 111 -21.48 11.41 -5.00
C SER A 111 -20.17 11.18 -4.22
N PRO A 112 -19.47 12.23 -3.73
CA PRO A 112 -18.14 12.20 -3.10
C PRO A 112 -17.95 11.20 -1.95
N GLU A 113 -19.04 10.70 -1.36
CA GLU A 113 -19.00 9.70 -0.27
C GLU A 113 -18.60 8.32 -0.77
N LEU A 114 -18.87 7.99 -2.03
CA LEU A 114 -18.38 6.79 -2.69
C LEU A 114 -16.88 6.84 -2.98
N GLU A 115 -16.29 8.02 -3.19
CA GLU A 115 -14.84 8.18 -3.27
C GLU A 115 -14.16 7.76 -1.96
N GLY A 116 -14.87 7.88 -0.83
CA GLY A 116 -14.42 7.35 0.46
C GLY A 116 -14.38 5.82 0.47
N ALA A 117 -15.45 5.16 -0.03
CA ALA A 117 -15.54 3.70 -0.07
C ALA A 117 -14.43 3.05 -0.93
N LEU A 118 -13.97 3.73 -1.99
CA LEU A 118 -12.83 3.30 -2.81
C LEU A 118 -11.50 3.25 -2.03
N LYS A 119 -11.40 3.95 -0.89
CA LYS A 119 -10.17 4.02 -0.08
C LYS A 119 -10.11 2.93 0.98
N VAL A 120 -11.24 2.30 1.33
CA VAL A 120 -11.28 1.27 2.38
C VAL A 120 -10.83 -0.07 1.80
N ARG A 121 -9.70 -0.59 2.30
CA ARG A 121 -9.17 -1.90 1.92
C ARG A 121 -9.03 -2.76 3.15
N HIS A 122 -9.99 -3.64 3.37
CA HIS A 122 -9.99 -4.56 4.51
C HIS A 122 -10.69 -5.87 4.12
N PRO A 123 -10.21 -7.06 4.54
CA PRO A 123 -10.81 -8.35 4.16
C PRO A 123 -12.28 -8.49 4.54
N ASN A 124 -12.76 -7.74 5.53
CA ASN A 124 -14.16 -7.76 5.96
C ASN A 124 -14.98 -6.56 5.46
N VAL A 125 -14.49 -5.84 4.45
CA VAL A 125 -15.20 -4.76 3.75
C VAL A 125 -15.17 -5.07 2.26
N CYS A 126 -16.33 -5.02 1.59
CA CYS A 126 -16.44 -5.30 0.15
C CYS A 126 -15.55 -4.33 -0.64
N LEU A 127 -14.63 -4.87 -1.41
CA LEU A 127 -13.72 -4.08 -2.22
C LEU A 127 -14.46 -3.48 -3.42
N VAL A 128 -14.59 -2.16 -3.42
CA VAL A 128 -15.07 -1.40 -4.59
C VAL A 128 -13.88 -1.11 -5.49
N ASN A 129 -13.93 -1.57 -6.75
CA ASN A 129 -12.84 -1.40 -7.70
C ASN A 129 -12.86 -0.02 -8.37
N GLN A 130 -14.01 0.35 -8.94
CA GLN A 130 -14.12 1.57 -9.74
C GLN A 130 -15.58 1.99 -9.97
N ILE A 131 -15.80 3.29 -10.22
CA ILE A 131 -17.05 3.86 -10.71
C ILE A 131 -16.92 3.98 -12.23
N HIS A 132 -17.98 3.62 -12.94
CA HIS A 132 -18.07 3.67 -14.41
C HIS A 132 -19.35 4.37 -14.82
N THR A 133 -19.30 5.03 -15.98
CA THR A 133 -20.49 5.59 -16.65
C THR A 133 -20.58 4.99 -18.05
N THR A 134 -21.72 4.42 -18.42
CA THR A 134 -21.94 3.87 -19.76
C THR A 134 -23.23 4.43 -20.39
N LYS A 135 -23.31 4.41 -21.72
CA LYS A 135 -24.49 4.83 -22.46
C LYS A 135 -25.35 3.62 -22.77
N THR A 136 -26.63 3.68 -22.37
CA THR A 136 -27.62 2.68 -22.68
C THR A 136 -28.74 3.33 -23.52
N ASP A 137 -29.64 2.52 -24.07
CA ASP A 137 -30.82 3.03 -24.79
C ASP A 137 -31.72 3.95 -23.95
N ALA A 138 -31.62 3.84 -22.62
CA ALA A 138 -32.38 4.64 -21.65
C ALA A 138 -31.63 5.89 -21.16
N GLY A 139 -30.39 6.15 -21.65
CA GLY A 139 -29.54 7.27 -21.25
C GLY A 139 -28.25 6.80 -20.61
N GLU A 140 -27.49 7.74 -20.03
CA GLU A 140 -26.25 7.44 -19.29
C GLU A 140 -26.59 6.74 -17.97
N VAL A 141 -25.87 5.65 -17.67
CA VAL A 141 -26.04 4.83 -16.47
C VAL A 141 -24.71 4.72 -15.76
N ASP A 142 -24.69 5.17 -14.49
CA ASP A 142 -23.55 4.99 -13.61
C ASP A 142 -23.63 3.63 -12.91
N PHE A 143 -22.49 2.95 -12.82
CA PHE A 143 -22.39 1.68 -12.11
C PHE A 143 -21.06 1.52 -11.41
N LEU A 144 -21.06 0.69 -10.37
CA LEU A 144 -19.87 0.32 -9.60
C LEU A 144 -19.42 -1.07 -9.98
N SER A 145 -18.13 -1.26 -10.19
CA SER A 145 -17.51 -2.57 -10.21
C SER A 145 -16.89 -2.88 -8.83
N MET A 146 -17.16 -4.07 -8.30
CA MET A 146 -16.70 -4.49 -6.97
C MET A 146 -16.43 -6.00 -6.96
N GLU A 147 -15.76 -6.49 -5.90
CA GLU A 147 -15.54 -7.93 -5.74
C GLU A 147 -16.87 -8.69 -5.72
N PHE A 148 -16.87 -9.89 -6.33
CA PHE A 148 -18.02 -10.79 -6.27
C PHE A 148 -17.87 -11.67 -5.05
N LEU A 149 -18.84 -11.56 -4.12
CA LEU A 149 -18.84 -12.31 -2.88
C LEU A 149 -19.77 -13.52 -3.02
N GLU A 150 -19.20 -14.71 -2.88
CA GLU A 150 -19.98 -15.94 -2.80
C GLU A 150 -20.40 -16.19 -1.35
N GLY A 151 -21.72 -16.30 -1.12
CA GLY A 151 -22.25 -16.51 0.22
C GLY A 151 -23.71 -16.09 0.35
N GLU A 152 -24.24 -16.21 1.56
CA GLU A 152 -25.57 -15.72 1.94
C GLU A 152 -25.45 -14.48 2.83
N THR A 153 -26.48 -13.65 2.89
CA THR A 153 -26.49 -12.53 3.84
C THR A 153 -26.59 -13.05 5.28
N LEU A 154 -26.03 -12.29 6.24
CA LEU A 154 -26.15 -12.61 7.66
C LEU A 154 -27.64 -12.68 8.09
N SER A 155 -28.49 -11.81 7.54
CA SER A 155 -29.95 -11.87 7.78
C SER A 155 -30.54 -13.20 7.36
N ALA A 156 -30.31 -13.65 6.13
CA ALA A 156 -30.81 -14.95 5.63
C ALA A 156 -30.25 -16.13 6.44
N HIS A 157 -28.99 -16.04 6.86
CA HIS A 157 -28.40 -17.06 7.73
C HIS A 157 -29.10 -17.15 9.09
N LEU A 158 -29.34 -15.98 9.73
CA LEU A 158 -30.01 -15.91 11.03
C LEU A 158 -31.47 -16.33 10.95
N GLU A 159 -32.19 -15.96 9.88
CA GLU A 159 -33.56 -16.43 9.64
C GLU A 159 -33.65 -17.96 9.50
N ARG A 160 -32.67 -18.58 8.86
CA ARG A 160 -32.62 -20.02 8.60
C ARG A 160 -32.10 -20.83 9.79
N LYS A 161 -31.07 -20.35 10.48
CA LYS A 161 -30.37 -21.08 11.55
C LYS A 161 -30.65 -20.53 12.96
N GLY A 162 -31.24 -19.36 13.08
CA GLY A 162 -31.39 -18.66 14.36
C GLY A 162 -30.10 -17.91 14.71
N LYS A 163 -29.67 -18.02 15.95
CA LYS A 163 -28.41 -17.40 16.43
C LYS A 163 -27.19 -18.19 16.01
N LEU A 164 -26.03 -17.54 16.00
CA LEU A 164 -24.74 -18.20 15.83
C LEU A 164 -24.32 -18.95 17.12
N ASP A 165 -23.48 -19.98 16.97
CA ASP A 165 -22.82 -20.57 18.12
C ASP A 165 -21.83 -19.59 18.76
N PRO A 166 -21.48 -19.74 20.06
CA PRO A 166 -20.68 -18.75 20.78
C PRO A 166 -19.30 -18.45 20.14
N THR A 167 -18.68 -19.45 19.52
CA THR A 167 -17.36 -19.30 18.88
C THR A 167 -17.49 -18.55 17.58
N ALA A 168 -18.45 -18.94 16.73
CA ALA A 168 -18.74 -18.25 15.48
C ALA A 168 -19.24 -16.82 15.73
N ALA A 169 -20.05 -16.58 16.78
CA ALA A 169 -20.51 -15.26 17.16
C ALA A 169 -19.35 -14.32 17.54
N LEU A 170 -18.39 -14.80 18.34
CA LEU A 170 -17.23 -14.01 18.75
C LEU A 170 -16.33 -13.72 17.55
N GLU A 171 -16.07 -14.71 16.70
CA GLU A 171 -15.23 -14.54 15.52
C GLU A 171 -15.86 -13.58 14.50
N THR A 172 -17.18 -13.73 14.24
CA THR A 172 -17.94 -12.81 13.38
C THR A 172 -17.90 -11.38 13.93
N ALA A 173 -18.11 -11.22 15.26
CA ALA A 173 -18.02 -9.91 15.90
C ALA A 173 -16.63 -9.29 15.75
N ARG A 174 -15.55 -10.08 15.89
CA ARG A 174 -14.16 -9.61 15.73
C ARG A 174 -13.94 -9.06 14.32
N GLN A 175 -14.31 -9.83 13.32
CA GLN A 175 -14.13 -9.47 11.93
C GLN A 175 -14.97 -8.25 11.53
N LEU A 176 -16.22 -8.16 11.96
CA LEU A 176 -17.09 -7.00 11.70
C LEU A 176 -16.55 -5.73 12.36
N CYS A 177 -16.11 -5.84 13.62
CA CYS A 177 -15.51 -4.70 14.33
C CYS A 177 -14.24 -4.21 13.66
N ALA A 178 -13.39 -5.12 13.18
CA ALA A 178 -12.16 -4.76 12.46
C ALA A 178 -12.48 -4.03 11.15
N GLY A 179 -13.41 -4.56 10.33
CA GLY A 179 -13.80 -3.92 9.08
C GLY A 179 -14.45 -2.55 9.27
N LEU A 180 -15.34 -2.40 10.27
CA LEU A 180 -15.98 -1.12 10.56
C LEU A 180 -14.99 -0.09 11.13
N SER A 181 -14.07 -0.52 11.99
CA SER A 181 -13.01 0.32 12.54
C SER A 181 -12.14 0.88 11.42
N GLU A 182 -11.71 0.04 10.46
CA GLU A 182 -10.91 0.48 9.31
C GLU A 182 -11.67 1.49 8.44
N ALA A 183 -12.97 1.25 8.16
CA ALA A 183 -13.77 2.22 7.43
C ALA A 183 -13.84 3.57 8.15
N HIS A 184 -14.05 3.55 9.48
CA HIS A 184 -14.09 4.76 10.30
C HIS A 184 -12.76 5.50 10.38
N HIS A 185 -11.62 4.79 10.38
CA HIS A 185 -10.28 5.38 10.30
C HIS A 185 -10.03 6.04 8.94
N SER A 186 -10.51 5.41 7.88
CA SER A 186 -10.48 5.98 6.51
C SER A 186 -11.46 7.14 6.31
N GLY A 187 -12.19 7.57 7.35
CA GLY A 187 -13.13 8.67 7.30
C GLY A 187 -14.50 8.33 6.69
N VAL A 188 -14.78 7.03 6.50
CA VAL A 188 -16.03 6.54 5.88
C VAL A 188 -17.02 6.09 6.94
N VAL A 189 -18.24 6.61 6.86
CA VAL A 189 -19.38 6.21 7.68
C VAL A 189 -20.31 5.36 6.82
N HIS A 190 -20.78 4.21 7.33
CA HIS A 190 -21.65 3.30 6.56
C HIS A 190 -23.06 3.88 6.35
N GLY A 191 -23.67 4.35 7.41
CA GLY A 191 -24.98 5.03 7.40
C GLY A 191 -26.23 4.14 7.25
N ASP A 192 -26.13 2.91 6.75
CA ASP A 192 -27.21 1.90 6.67
C ASP A 192 -26.69 0.49 7.03
N LEU A 193 -25.94 0.39 8.13
CA LEU A 193 -25.39 -0.88 8.57
C LEU A 193 -26.49 -1.79 9.14
N LYS A 194 -26.64 -3.01 8.58
CA LYS A 194 -27.64 -4.02 8.97
C LYS A 194 -27.20 -5.42 8.56
N SER A 195 -27.81 -6.47 9.12
CA SER A 195 -27.45 -7.87 8.81
C SER A 195 -27.66 -8.24 7.33
N ALA A 196 -28.58 -7.58 6.61
CA ALA A 196 -28.78 -7.77 5.18
C ALA A 196 -27.62 -7.19 4.33
N ASN A 197 -26.83 -6.26 4.87
CA ASN A 197 -25.66 -5.67 4.20
C ASN A 197 -24.34 -6.33 4.64
N ILE A 198 -24.41 -7.54 5.23
CA ILE A 198 -23.26 -8.37 5.59
C ILE A 198 -23.41 -9.69 4.84
N ILE A 199 -22.42 -10.03 4.01
CA ILE A 199 -22.36 -11.31 3.31
C ILE A 199 -21.42 -12.24 4.09
N LEU A 200 -21.92 -13.43 4.41
CA LEU A 200 -21.13 -14.53 4.98
C LEU A 200 -20.52 -15.33 3.84
N SER A 201 -19.30 -15.01 3.50
CA SER A 201 -18.47 -15.77 2.57
C SER A 201 -17.67 -16.84 3.33
N GLN A 202 -16.93 -17.67 2.62
CA GLN A 202 -16.03 -18.65 3.22
C GLN A 202 -14.59 -18.36 2.84
N HIS A 203 -13.68 -18.54 3.78
CA HIS A 203 -12.26 -18.65 3.51
C HIS A 203 -11.93 -19.98 2.86
N ASP A 204 -10.73 -20.12 2.28
CA ASP A 204 -10.25 -21.38 1.68
C ASP A 204 -10.18 -22.53 2.69
N ASP A 205 -10.03 -22.24 3.98
CA ASP A 205 -10.07 -23.20 5.10
C ASP A 205 -11.49 -23.57 5.57
N GLY A 206 -12.53 -23.03 4.92
CA GLY A 206 -13.94 -23.24 5.25
C GLY A 206 -14.48 -22.41 6.42
N SER A 207 -13.67 -21.54 7.04
CA SER A 207 -14.14 -20.63 8.08
C SER A 207 -14.99 -19.50 7.51
N LEU A 208 -15.91 -18.94 8.33
CA LEU A 208 -16.79 -17.85 7.92
C LEU A 208 -16.01 -16.53 7.81
N ARG A 209 -16.17 -15.85 6.68
CA ARG A 209 -15.69 -14.51 6.43
C ARG A 209 -16.89 -13.56 6.28
N PRO A 210 -17.29 -12.82 7.31
CA PRO A 210 -18.30 -11.77 7.19
C PRO A 210 -17.70 -10.57 6.47
N VAL A 211 -18.39 -10.09 5.43
CA VAL A 211 -17.97 -8.94 4.62
C VAL A 211 -19.08 -7.89 4.62
N ILE A 212 -18.75 -6.68 5.07
CA ILE A 212 -19.65 -5.53 5.08
C ILE A 212 -19.74 -4.97 3.67
N THR A 213 -20.98 -4.82 3.15
CA THR A 213 -21.24 -4.30 1.80
C THR A 213 -22.03 -3.00 1.88
N ASP A 214 -22.14 -2.30 0.77
CA ASP A 214 -23.02 -1.12 0.60
C ASP A 214 -22.69 0.11 1.44
N PHE A 215 -21.39 0.40 1.61
CA PHE A 215 -20.91 1.65 2.24
C PHE A 215 -21.35 2.90 1.44
N GLY A 216 -21.77 3.96 2.16
CA GLY A 216 -21.92 5.31 1.62
C GLY A 216 -23.12 5.57 0.72
N LEU A 217 -24.04 4.62 0.56
CA LEU A 217 -25.21 4.80 -0.32
C LEU A 217 -26.40 5.54 0.34
N ALA A 218 -26.33 5.82 1.64
CA ALA A 218 -27.44 6.40 2.42
C ALA A 218 -27.33 7.91 2.70
N SER A 219 -26.17 8.55 2.39
CA SER A 219 -25.87 9.91 2.85
C SER A 219 -25.81 10.93 1.72
N GLY A 220 -26.91 11.23 1.08
CA GLY A 220 -27.01 12.39 0.17
C GLY A 220 -27.23 13.71 0.94
N ALA A 221 -26.24 14.60 0.98
CA ALA A 221 -26.26 15.88 1.71
C ALA A 221 -27.34 16.90 1.27
N ASN A 222 -28.22 16.57 0.30
CA ASN A 222 -29.23 17.47 -0.29
C ASN A 222 -30.59 16.79 -0.52
N GLN A 223 -31.05 15.94 0.39
CA GLN A 223 -32.45 15.52 0.35
C GLN A 223 -33.34 16.50 1.14
N PRO A 224 -34.54 16.88 0.62
CA PRO A 224 -35.51 17.66 1.39
C PRO A 224 -35.90 16.89 2.66
N THR A 225 -35.99 17.58 3.77
CA THR A 225 -36.48 17.09 5.06
C THR A 225 -37.70 16.20 4.89
N GLY A 226 -37.52 14.86 5.05
CA GLY A 226 -38.65 13.92 4.99
C GLY A 226 -38.40 12.53 4.41
N ALA A 227 -37.27 12.26 3.73
CA ALA A 227 -36.93 10.94 3.19
C ALA A 227 -35.73 10.32 3.92
N PHE A 228 -35.97 9.62 5.02
CA PHE A 228 -34.93 8.85 5.74
C PHE A 228 -34.65 7.55 5.01
N GLY A 229 -33.45 7.45 4.41
CA GLY A 229 -32.94 6.20 3.85
C GLY A 229 -32.26 5.36 4.94
N GLY A 230 -32.96 4.42 5.54
CA GLY A 230 -32.41 3.46 6.50
C GLY A 230 -33.45 2.43 6.91
N THR A 231 -33.00 1.27 7.43
CA THR A 231 -33.87 0.21 7.92
C THR A 231 -34.22 0.48 9.39
N PRO A 232 -35.48 0.80 9.73
CA PRO A 232 -35.86 1.32 11.05
C PRO A 232 -35.35 0.52 12.26
N GLY A 233 -35.28 -0.82 12.16
CA GLY A 233 -34.80 -1.69 13.26
C GLY A 233 -33.34 -1.56 13.66
N TYR A 234 -32.51 -0.98 12.79
CA TYR A 234 -31.06 -0.77 13.03
C TYR A 234 -30.72 0.71 13.23
N MET A 235 -31.69 1.61 13.07
CA MET A 235 -31.48 3.04 13.07
C MET A 235 -31.25 3.58 14.47
N ALA A 236 -30.20 4.35 14.65
CA ALA A 236 -29.89 4.99 15.94
C ALA A 236 -30.93 6.07 16.30
N PRO A 237 -31.23 6.29 17.60
CA PRO A 237 -32.26 7.24 18.05
C PRO A 237 -32.08 8.67 17.53
N GLU A 238 -30.82 9.16 17.39
CA GLU A 238 -30.51 10.46 16.84
C GLU A 238 -30.85 10.58 15.35
N LEU A 239 -30.78 9.48 14.58
CA LEU A 239 -31.18 9.47 13.18
C LEU A 239 -32.70 9.55 13.04
N LEU A 240 -33.44 8.89 13.92
CA LEU A 240 -34.90 9.01 13.98
C LEU A 240 -35.37 10.43 14.33
N ARG A 241 -34.51 11.20 15.01
CA ARG A 241 -34.74 12.63 15.33
C ARG A 241 -34.22 13.58 14.24
N GLY A 242 -33.79 13.07 13.08
CA GLY A 242 -33.36 13.88 11.94
C GLY A 242 -31.92 14.34 11.96
N GLN A 243 -31.07 13.78 12.82
CA GLN A 243 -29.62 14.07 12.80
C GLN A 243 -28.91 13.31 11.67
N LYS A 244 -27.72 13.81 11.28
CA LYS A 244 -26.90 13.17 10.24
C LYS A 244 -26.26 11.88 10.74
N THR A 245 -25.96 10.96 9.81
CA THR A 245 -25.19 9.75 10.04
C THR A 245 -23.81 10.08 10.61
N SER A 246 -23.30 9.23 11.49
CA SER A 246 -22.03 9.40 12.18
C SER A 246 -21.40 8.05 12.53
N LYS A 247 -20.11 8.03 12.91
CA LYS A 247 -19.46 6.83 13.45
C LYS A 247 -20.24 6.26 14.65
N ALA A 248 -20.82 7.10 15.48
CA ALA A 248 -21.63 6.65 16.62
C ALA A 248 -22.95 5.99 16.21
N SER A 249 -23.57 6.42 15.10
CA SER A 249 -24.77 5.74 14.58
C SER A 249 -24.44 4.37 13.98
N ASP A 250 -23.29 4.20 13.34
CA ASP A 250 -22.83 2.88 12.86
C ASP A 250 -22.51 1.94 14.04
N VAL A 251 -21.91 2.46 15.12
CA VAL A 251 -21.65 1.67 16.35
C VAL A 251 -22.96 1.20 16.98
N TYR A 252 -24.03 2.01 16.95
CA TYR A 252 -25.36 1.59 17.40
C TYR A 252 -25.90 0.44 16.53
N ALA A 253 -25.88 0.60 15.21
CA ALA A 253 -26.30 -0.41 14.24
C ALA A 253 -25.51 -1.73 14.39
N LEU A 254 -24.20 -1.64 14.62
CA LEU A 254 -23.36 -2.80 14.96
C LEU A 254 -23.83 -3.44 16.27
N GLY A 255 -24.18 -2.66 17.30
CA GLY A 255 -24.76 -3.16 18.53
C GLY A 255 -26.05 -3.95 18.31
N VAL A 256 -26.93 -3.51 17.41
CA VAL A 256 -28.14 -4.26 17.00
C VAL A 256 -27.76 -5.57 16.32
N ILE A 257 -26.81 -5.56 15.40
CA ILE A 257 -26.31 -6.77 14.71
C ILE A 257 -25.72 -7.77 15.71
N LEU A 258 -24.89 -7.31 16.64
CA LEU A 258 -24.31 -8.16 17.68
C LEU A 258 -25.40 -8.79 18.56
N TYR A 259 -26.43 -8.02 18.89
CA TYR A 259 -27.59 -8.55 19.61
C TYR A 259 -28.27 -9.66 18.79
N GLU A 260 -28.50 -9.42 17.50
CA GLU A 260 -29.15 -10.36 16.58
C GLU A 260 -28.31 -11.65 16.43
N ILE A 261 -27.00 -11.55 16.32
CA ILE A 261 -26.06 -12.68 16.21
C ILE A 261 -26.16 -13.61 17.43
N VAL A 262 -26.22 -13.07 18.64
CA VAL A 262 -26.19 -13.86 19.86
C VAL A 262 -27.55 -14.30 20.34
N THR A 263 -28.66 -13.63 19.95
CA THR A 263 -30.01 -13.94 20.38
C THR A 263 -30.91 -14.54 19.31
N GLY A 264 -30.57 -14.31 18.00
CA GLY A 264 -31.42 -14.70 16.88
C GLY A 264 -32.63 -13.76 16.64
N ARG A 265 -32.68 -12.62 17.33
CA ARG A 265 -33.79 -11.64 17.19
C ARG A 265 -33.29 -10.21 17.39
N LEU A 266 -34.06 -9.24 16.90
CA LEU A 266 -33.77 -7.82 17.11
C LEU A 266 -34.01 -7.40 18.57
N PRO A 267 -33.29 -6.39 19.10
CA PRO A 267 -33.45 -5.92 20.48
C PRO A 267 -34.80 -5.24 20.76
N PHE A 268 -35.50 -4.76 19.72
CA PHE A 268 -36.77 -4.07 19.80
C PHE A 268 -37.80 -4.74 18.89
N GLU A 269 -38.87 -5.27 19.44
CA GLU A 269 -39.92 -5.98 18.71
C GLU A 269 -40.92 -5.06 17.99
N LYS A 270 -40.98 -3.78 18.34
CA LYS A 270 -41.85 -2.75 17.72
C LYS A 270 -41.08 -1.52 17.34
N GLN A 271 -41.26 -1.13 16.09
CA GLN A 271 -40.56 0.00 15.46
C GLN A 271 -41.33 1.32 15.66
N SER A 272 -41.29 1.91 16.83
CA SER A 272 -41.73 3.30 17.03
C SER A 272 -40.63 4.11 17.68
N ALA A 273 -40.62 5.42 17.45
CA ALA A 273 -39.65 6.33 18.09
C ALA A 273 -39.69 6.23 19.63
N GLU A 274 -40.86 5.86 20.20
CA GLU A 274 -41.02 5.64 21.62
C GLU A 274 -40.39 4.34 22.13
N SER A 275 -40.23 3.31 21.28
CA SER A 275 -39.64 2.02 21.64
C SER A 275 -38.15 2.12 21.93
N HIS A 276 -37.46 3.13 21.39
CA HIS A 276 -36.02 3.37 21.60
C HIS A 276 -35.73 4.08 22.94
N SER A 277 -36.74 4.59 23.62
CA SER A 277 -36.62 5.13 24.99
C SER A 277 -36.70 4.00 26.03
N ILE A 278 -37.04 2.79 25.64
CA ILE A 278 -37.08 1.62 26.52
C ILE A 278 -35.75 0.86 26.37
N ARG A 279 -35.05 0.63 27.49
CA ARG A 279 -33.84 -0.19 27.51
C ARG A 279 -34.16 -1.59 26.97
N PRO A 280 -33.42 -2.08 25.95
CA PRO A 280 -33.65 -3.43 25.45
C PRO A 280 -33.31 -4.47 26.53
N PRO A 281 -33.94 -5.67 26.52
CA PRO A 281 -33.60 -6.76 27.44
C PRO A 281 -32.12 -7.12 27.24
N ALA A 282 -31.44 -7.48 28.32
CA ALA A 282 -30.06 -7.92 28.21
C ALA A 282 -29.99 -9.23 27.39
N PRO A 283 -29.01 -9.42 26.48
CA PRO A 283 -28.87 -10.65 25.72
C PRO A 283 -28.89 -11.93 26.58
N SER A 284 -28.35 -11.89 27.80
CA SER A 284 -28.36 -13.01 28.75
C SER A 284 -29.74 -13.32 29.33
N GLU A 285 -30.68 -12.37 29.34
CA GLU A 285 -32.07 -12.57 29.69
C GLU A 285 -32.81 -13.39 28.62
N VAL A 286 -32.37 -13.27 27.37
CA VAL A 286 -32.95 -13.94 26.20
C VAL A 286 -32.30 -15.32 25.99
N VAL A 287 -30.98 -15.42 26.17
CA VAL A 287 -30.19 -16.63 25.90
C VAL A 287 -29.52 -17.12 27.18
N LYS A 288 -29.99 -18.26 27.71
CA LYS A 288 -29.41 -18.87 28.92
C LYS A 288 -27.92 -19.21 28.69
N ASN A 289 -27.10 -18.96 29.69
CA ASN A 289 -25.67 -19.22 29.72
C ASN A 289 -24.84 -18.38 28.70
N LEU A 290 -25.38 -17.26 28.21
CA LEU A 290 -24.58 -16.31 27.44
C LEU A 290 -23.54 -15.64 28.35
N ASP A 291 -22.34 -15.43 27.85
CA ASP A 291 -21.28 -14.74 28.59
C ASP A 291 -21.75 -13.28 28.93
N PRO A 292 -21.72 -12.88 30.20
CA PRO A 292 -22.21 -11.56 30.64
C PRO A 292 -21.48 -10.38 29.99
N ARG A 293 -20.32 -10.60 29.37
CA ARG A 293 -19.57 -9.57 28.65
C ARG A 293 -20.34 -9.07 27.42
N TRP A 294 -21.15 -9.93 26.80
CA TRP A 294 -22.02 -9.53 25.69
C TRP A 294 -23.05 -8.49 26.13
N ASP A 295 -23.63 -8.64 27.31
CA ASP A 295 -24.60 -7.68 27.84
C ASP A 295 -23.99 -6.30 27.99
N ALA A 296 -22.82 -6.22 28.65
CA ALA A 296 -22.14 -4.96 28.89
C ALA A 296 -21.77 -4.23 27.61
N VAL A 297 -21.28 -4.97 26.61
CA VAL A 297 -20.81 -4.39 25.35
C VAL A 297 -21.98 -4.00 24.46
N ILE A 298 -22.95 -4.88 24.26
CA ILE A 298 -24.11 -4.65 23.39
C ILE A 298 -24.96 -3.51 23.94
N LEU A 299 -25.30 -3.52 25.24
CA LEU A 299 -26.09 -2.46 25.85
C LEU A 299 -25.41 -1.11 25.83
N GLN A 300 -24.08 -1.09 25.86
CA GLN A 300 -23.34 0.17 25.70
C GLN A 300 -23.41 0.67 24.25
N CYS A 301 -23.30 -0.20 23.24
CA CYS A 301 -23.49 0.21 21.85
C CYS A 301 -24.93 0.75 21.62
N LEU A 302 -25.91 0.17 22.27
CA LEU A 302 -27.31 0.56 22.18
C LEU A 302 -27.71 1.75 23.09
N SER A 303 -26.73 2.44 23.69
CA SER A 303 -26.99 3.64 24.50
C SER A 303 -27.70 4.72 23.69
N GLU A 304 -28.69 5.38 24.28
CA GLU A 304 -29.46 6.45 23.65
C GLU A 304 -28.55 7.63 23.28
N SER A 305 -27.64 8.01 24.20
CA SER A 305 -26.65 9.07 23.95
C SER A 305 -25.50 8.58 23.07
N PRO A 306 -25.24 9.18 21.91
CA PRO A 306 -24.07 8.83 21.07
C PRO A 306 -22.74 8.90 21.80
N ALA A 307 -22.57 9.85 22.73
CA ALA A 307 -21.35 10.04 23.51
C ALA A 307 -21.07 8.91 24.52
N ALA A 308 -22.08 8.14 24.90
CA ALA A 308 -21.95 7.00 25.82
C ALA A 308 -21.54 5.69 25.11
N ARG A 309 -21.59 5.66 23.80
CA ARG A 309 -21.22 4.52 22.97
C ARG A 309 -19.69 4.42 22.84
N PRO A 310 -19.14 3.23 22.50
CA PRO A 310 -17.73 3.12 22.13
C PRO A 310 -17.39 4.10 20.98
N THR A 311 -16.28 4.79 21.10
CA THR A 311 -15.82 5.75 20.08
C THR A 311 -15.20 5.06 18.85
N ASP A 312 -14.82 3.78 19.01
CA ASP A 312 -14.26 2.91 17.98
C ASP A 312 -14.80 1.48 18.14
N ALA A 313 -15.13 0.82 17.02
CA ALA A 313 -15.60 -0.55 17.01
C ALA A 313 -14.55 -1.55 17.59
N ALA A 314 -13.26 -1.26 17.48
CA ALA A 314 -12.20 -2.07 18.08
C ALA A 314 -12.32 -2.19 19.62
N GLN A 315 -12.87 -1.18 20.30
CA GLN A 315 -13.08 -1.22 21.76
C GLN A 315 -14.10 -2.28 22.19
N ILE A 316 -15.01 -2.66 21.30
CA ILE A 316 -16.03 -3.69 21.52
C ILE A 316 -15.34 -5.03 21.72
N ILE A 317 -14.47 -5.42 20.82
CA ILE A 317 -13.74 -6.69 20.90
C ILE A 317 -12.79 -6.73 22.08
N ALA A 318 -12.06 -5.64 22.32
CA ALA A 318 -11.17 -5.54 23.47
C ALA A 318 -11.87 -5.82 24.82
N ARG A 319 -13.18 -5.53 24.93
CA ARG A 319 -13.98 -5.81 26.12
C ARG A 319 -14.54 -7.23 26.15
N LEU A 320 -14.94 -7.80 25.00
CA LEU A 320 -15.40 -9.18 24.90
C LEU A 320 -14.28 -10.19 25.20
N GLU A 321 -13.04 -9.86 24.90
CA GLU A 321 -11.87 -10.73 25.09
C GLU A 321 -11.26 -10.62 26.49
N LYS A 322 -11.58 -9.59 27.29
CA LYS A 322 -11.10 -9.46 28.68
C LYS A 322 -11.67 -10.60 29.54
N ARG A 323 -10.82 -11.58 29.89
CA ARG A 323 -11.20 -12.61 30.88
C ARG A 323 -11.35 -11.96 32.25
N PRO A 324 -12.45 -12.21 32.99
CA PRO A 324 -12.56 -11.75 34.37
C PRO A 324 -11.46 -12.40 35.22
N LEU A 325 -10.70 -11.59 35.94
CA LEU A 325 -9.80 -12.12 36.96
C LEU A 325 -10.65 -12.87 37.99
N ARG A 326 -10.63 -14.20 37.95
CA ARG A 326 -11.14 -15.02 39.07
C ARG A 326 -10.34 -14.59 40.29
N LYS A 327 -11.00 -14.15 41.35
CA LYS A 327 -10.37 -13.92 42.67
C LYS A 327 -9.69 -15.22 43.10
N ALA A 328 -8.38 -15.28 42.89
CA ALA A 328 -7.58 -16.39 43.42
C ALA A 328 -7.58 -16.30 44.94
N PRO A 329 -7.70 -17.41 45.67
CA PRO A 329 -7.64 -17.39 47.13
C PRO A 329 -6.27 -16.79 47.57
N LEU A 330 -6.29 -16.02 48.63
CA LEU A 330 -5.13 -15.30 49.20
C LEU A 330 -3.86 -16.19 49.37
N ILE A 331 -4.02 -17.48 49.48
CA ILE A 331 -2.93 -18.49 49.55
C ILE A 331 -2.18 -18.58 48.21
N ALA A 332 -2.87 -18.47 47.05
CA ALA A 332 -2.24 -18.50 45.74
C ALA A 332 -1.45 -17.21 45.48
N VAL A 333 -1.87 -16.08 46.01
CA VAL A 333 -1.14 -14.79 45.93
C VAL A 333 0.15 -14.87 46.74
N GLY A 334 0.14 -15.49 47.94
CA GLY A 334 1.33 -15.71 48.75
C GLY A 334 2.37 -16.64 48.09
N VAL A 335 1.90 -17.72 47.44
CA VAL A 335 2.78 -18.61 46.64
C VAL A 335 3.34 -17.93 45.40
N LEU A 336 2.56 -17.07 44.72
CA LEU A 336 3.01 -16.30 43.59
C LEU A 336 4.04 -15.22 43.98
N ILE A 337 3.89 -14.60 45.16
CA ILE A 337 4.87 -13.64 45.70
C ILE A 337 6.19 -14.36 46.07
N LEU A 338 6.10 -15.56 46.66
CA LEU A 338 7.28 -16.36 46.99
C LEU A 338 7.97 -16.90 45.73
N ALA A 339 7.21 -17.30 44.69
CA ALA A 339 7.74 -17.73 43.38
C ALA A 339 8.39 -16.58 42.62
N ALA A 340 7.87 -15.36 42.78
CA ALA A 340 8.43 -14.15 42.14
C ALA A 340 9.80 -13.73 42.75
N LEU A 341 10.21 -14.31 43.86
CA LEU A 341 11.57 -14.13 44.43
C LEU A 341 12.61 -15.07 43.78
N ILE A 342 12.21 -16.04 42.98
CA ILE A 342 13.11 -16.91 42.22
C ILE A 342 13.47 -16.23 40.87
N PRO A 343 14.74 -15.90 40.59
CA PRO A 343 15.14 -15.11 39.43
C PRO A 343 14.55 -15.55 38.09
N PRO A 344 14.55 -16.82 37.69
CA PRO A 344 13.99 -17.25 36.40
C PRO A 344 12.45 -17.10 36.30
N ILE A 345 11.73 -17.24 37.42
CA ILE A 345 10.27 -17.09 37.46
C ILE A 345 9.89 -15.61 37.43
N ARG A 346 10.67 -14.76 38.05
CA ARG A 346 10.51 -13.30 38.00
C ARG A 346 10.68 -12.76 36.58
N HIS A 347 11.69 -13.21 35.86
CA HIS A 347 11.89 -12.82 34.46
C HIS A 347 10.74 -13.30 33.58
N TRP A 348 10.34 -14.56 33.70
CA TRP A 348 9.19 -15.10 32.98
C TRP A 348 7.87 -14.35 33.29
N ALA A 349 7.63 -14.01 34.53
CA ALA A 349 6.40 -13.31 34.96
C ALA A 349 6.41 -11.84 34.53
N THR A 350 7.56 -11.15 34.55
CA THR A 350 7.72 -9.79 34.03
C THR A 350 7.59 -9.76 32.51
N ASP A 351 8.16 -10.71 31.80
CA ASP A 351 8.05 -10.83 30.35
C ASP A 351 6.61 -11.11 29.91
N ALA A 352 5.92 -12.05 30.57
CA ALA A 352 4.52 -12.35 30.28
C ALA A 352 3.56 -11.19 30.63
N PHE A 353 3.90 -10.38 31.64
CA PHE A 353 3.13 -9.20 32.01
C PHE A 353 3.33 -8.05 31.03
N MET A 354 4.59 -7.76 30.69
CA MET A 354 4.93 -6.71 29.72
C MET A 354 4.47 -7.04 28.31
N ASP A 355 4.50 -8.33 27.91
CA ASP A 355 3.93 -8.81 26.63
C ASP A 355 2.45 -8.48 26.47
N ARG A 356 1.73 -8.32 27.57
CA ARG A 356 0.29 -8.04 27.56
C ARG A 356 -0.04 -6.55 27.40
N PHE A 357 0.90 -5.66 27.70
CA PHE A 357 0.68 -4.20 27.67
C PHE A 357 1.33 -3.50 26.49
N MET A 358 2.24 -4.16 25.76
CA MET A 358 2.83 -3.59 24.54
C MET A 358 1.86 -3.67 23.36
N PRO A 359 1.78 -2.62 22.51
CA PRO A 359 0.90 -2.61 21.34
C PRO A 359 1.30 -3.72 20.35
N ALA A 360 0.31 -4.31 19.68
CA ALA A 360 0.54 -5.34 18.67
C ALA A 360 1.34 -4.83 17.45
N ASN A 361 1.22 -3.54 17.14
CA ASN A 361 1.92 -2.87 16.04
C ASN A 361 2.86 -1.81 16.61
N MET A 362 4.13 -2.03 16.50
CA MET A 362 5.17 -1.09 16.94
C MET A 362 5.88 -0.48 15.74
N ARG A 363 6.05 0.83 15.74
CA ARG A 363 6.81 1.59 14.74
C ARG A 363 7.99 2.26 15.44
N LEU A 364 9.17 1.68 15.32
CA LEU A 364 10.39 2.19 15.92
C LEU A 364 11.10 3.12 14.94
N ALA A 365 11.16 4.40 15.25
CA ALA A 365 12.01 5.34 14.54
C ALA A 365 13.43 5.30 15.14
N ILE A 366 14.42 5.01 14.32
CA ILE A 366 15.82 5.15 14.68
C ILE A 366 16.23 6.58 14.31
N LEU A 367 16.42 7.42 15.34
CA LEU A 367 16.78 8.83 15.12
C LEU A 367 18.26 8.94 14.72
N PRO A 368 18.62 9.96 13.91
CA PRO A 368 20.00 10.22 13.57
C PRO A 368 20.88 10.37 14.80
N ILE A 369 22.10 9.90 14.72
CA ILE A 369 23.01 9.97 15.83
C ILE A 369 23.48 11.42 16.07
N GLN A 370 23.41 11.87 17.29
CA GLN A 370 23.96 13.17 17.65
C GLN A 370 25.45 12.99 17.97
N SER A 371 26.32 13.48 17.09
CA SER A 371 27.77 13.24 17.17
C SER A 371 28.54 14.44 16.60
N PRO A 372 29.74 14.72 17.09
CA PRO A 372 30.72 15.56 16.41
C PRO A 372 31.13 14.94 15.06
N SER A 373 31.49 15.77 14.07
CA SER A 373 31.69 15.37 12.67
C SER A 373 32.62 14.15 12.46
N GLU A 374 33.59 13.91 13.29
CA GLU A 374 34.55 12.78 13.16
C GLU A 374 33.94 11.39 13.51
N ALA A 375 32.93 11.34 14.37
CA ALA A 375 32.30 10.09 14.79
C ALA A 375 30.97 9.80 14.04
N THR A 376 30.48 10.75 13.23
CA THR A 376 29.16 10.64 12.56
C THR A 376 29.09 9.43 11.65
N MET A 377 30.09 9.18 10.80
CA MET A 377 30.05 8.05 9.86
C MET A 377 30.03 6.68 10.55
N ILE A 378 30.75 6.52 11.66
CA ILE A 378 30.73 5.28 12.46
C ILE A 378 29.36 5.11 13.12
N GLY A 379 28.82 6.19 13.66
CA GLY A 379 27.55 6.16 14.35
C GLY A 379 26.36 5.91 13.41
N GLU A 380 26.33 6.58 12.27
CA GLU A 380 25.27 6.39 11.26
C GLU A 380 25.35 4.99 10.61
N GLY A 381 26.56 4.49 10.31
CA GLY A 381 26.75 3.12 9.83
C GLY A 381 26.24 2.09 10.83
N ALA A 382 26.58 2.30 12.13
CA ALA A 382 26.08 1.45 13.21
C ALA A 382 24.55 1.45 13.32
N LEU A 383 23.89 2.60 13.17
CA LEU A 383 22.43 2.68 13.21
C LEU A 383 21.76 2.00 12.01
N HIS A 384 22.38 2.03 10.85
CA HIS A 384 21.89 1.28 9.68
C HIS A 384 21.98 -0.24 9.91
N ASP A 385 23.11 -0.73 10.43
CA ASP A 385 23.25 -2.16 10.78
C ASP A 385 22.28 -2.58 11.89
N VAL A 386 22.05 -1.73 12.90
CA VAL A 386 20.97 -1.93 13.91
C VAL A 386 19.62 -2.08 13.24
N SER A 387 19.30 -1.21 12.29
CA SER A 387 18.04 -1.24 11.53
C SER A 387 17.87 -2.58 10.81
N ASP A 388 18.91 -3.03 10.10
CA ASP A 388 18.89 -4.29 9.37
C ASP A 388 18.75 -5.49 10.31
N ARG A 389 19.51 -5.53 11.41
CA ARG A 389 19.43 -6.60 12.43
C ARG A 389 18.05 -6.71 13.04
N LEU A 390 17.41 -5.56 13.38
CA LEU A 390 16.09 -5.54 14.00
C LEU A 390 14.99 -5.98 13.01
N ARG A 391 15.12 -5.69 11.70
CA ARG A 391 14.19 -6.15 10.68
C ARG A 391 14.15 -7.67 10.51
N HIS A 392 15.28 -8.32 10.69
CA HIS A 392 15.41 -9.77 10.52
C HIS A 392 15.04 -10.56 11.78
N LEU A 393 14.69 -9.90 12.90
CA LEU A 393 14.27 -10.60 14.11
C LEU A 393 12.96 -11.36 13.91
N PRO A 394 12.88 -12.64 14.28
CA PRO A 394 11.65 -13.39 14.20
C PRO A 394 10.66 -12.85 15.24
N SER A 395 9.64 -12.13 14.82
CA SER A 395 8.55 -11.68 15.67
C SER A 395 7.32 -12.55 15.46
N ALA A 396 7.15 -13.57 16.27
CA ALA A 396 6.06 -14.56 16.12
C ALA A 396 4.66 -14.01 16.44
N ARG A 397 4.53 -12.82 17.05
CA ARG A 397 3.24 -12.29 17.53
C ARG A 397 3.04 -10.78 17.38
N ARG A 398 4.05 -10.02 16.88
CA ARG A 398 3.98 -8.55 16.82
C ARG A 398 4.55 -8.05 15.50
N THR A 399 3.95 -7.02 14.94
CA THR A 399 4.50 -6.34 13.76
C THR A 399 5.41 -5.23 14.26
N LEU A 400 6.71 -5.38 14.08
CA LEU A 400 7.70 -4.33 14.31
C LEU A 400 8.09 -3.72 12.98
N VAL A 401 7.75 -2.46 12.78
CA VAL A 401 8.16 -1.65 11.63
C VAL A 401 9.36 -0.82 12.04
N ILE A 402 10.50 -1.03 11.40
CA ILE A 402 11.72 -0.26 11.63
C ILE A 402 11.79 0.88 10.63
N ILE A 403 11.83 2.10 11.12
CA ILE A 403 12.04 3.30 10.31
C ILE A 403 13.52 3.69 10.47
N PRO A 404 14.35 3.43 9.44
CA PRO A 404 15.79 3.66 9.55
C PRO A 404 16.13 5.14 9.66
N PRO A 405 17.32 5.48 10.16
CA PRO A 405 17.84 6.83 10.04
C PRO A 405 18.07 7.08 8.54
N GLY A 406 17.27 7.92 7.92
CA GLY A 406 17.45 8.27 6.51
C GLY A 406 18.53 9.34 6.37
N ALA A 407 19.49 9.16 5.49
CA ALA A 407 20.46 10.22 5.17
C ALA A 407 19.77 11.52 4.73
N ASP A 408 18.58 11.39 4.12
CA ASP A 408 17.78 12.51 3.61
C ASP A 408 16.59 12.88 4.54
N ALA A 409 16.01 11.93 5.27
CA ALA A 409 14.96 12.19 6.26
C ALA A 409 15.52 12.69 7.60
N ALA A 410 16.76 12.38 7.89
CA ALA A 410 17.44 12.76 9.12
C ALA A 410 17.52 14.28 9.31
N ALA A 411 17.62 15.05 8.24
CA ALA A 411 17.60 16.51 8.31
C ALA A 411 16.26 17.07 8.81
N ALA A 412 15.15 16.30 8.69
CA ALA A 412 13.81 16.73 9.09
C ALA A 412 13.35 16.16 10.44
N VAL A 413 13.85 14.99 10.87
CA VAL A 413 13.38 14.28 12.06
C VAL A 413 14.54 13.98 13.01
N GLN A 414 14.82 14.93 13.90
CA GLN A 414 15.91 14.81 14.87
C GLN A 414 15.40 14.59 16.31
N THR A 415 14.11 14.77 16.53
CA THR A 415 13.52 14.69 17.88
C THR A 415 12.39 13.66 17.95
N PRO A 416 12.12 13.09 19.13
CA PRO A 416 11.00 12.20 19.36
C PRO A 416 9.64 12.79 18.92
N GLU A 417 9.42 14.12 19.15
CA GLU A 417 8.18 14.81 18.79
C GLU A 417 8.00 14.90 17.27
N GLN A 418 9.09 15.10 16.54
CA GLN A 418 9.08 15.07 15.06
C GLN A 418 8.81 13.66 14.55
N ALA A 419 9.36 12.63 15.21
CA ALA A 419 9.12 11.22 14.85
C ALA A 419 7.62 10.85 14.96
N ILE A 420 6.91 11.38 15.96
CA ILE A 420 5.46 11.20 16.06
C ILE A 420 4.74 11.86 14.87
N LYS A 421 5.05 13.13 14.62
CA LYS A 421 4.30 13.96 13.64
C LYS A 421 4.56 13.57 12.19
N VAL A 422 5.81 13.24 11.87
CA VAL A 422 6.26 13.03 10.50
C VAL A 422 6.28 11.55 10.14
N LEU A 423 6.74 10.69 11.07
CA LEU A 423 6.94 9.26 10.80
C LEU A 423 5.84 8.39 11.40
N HIS A 424 4.90 8.98 12.15
CA HIS A 424 3.86 8.25 12.90
C HIS A 424 4.47 7.12 13.74
N ALA A 425 5.66 7.36 14.31
CA ALA A 425 6.36 6.40 15.13
C ALA A 425 5.69 6.24 16.49
N THR A 426 5.70 5.02 17.02
CA THR A 426 5.21 4.70 18.37
C THR A 426 6.35 4.65 19.37
N HIS A 427 7.56 4.36 18.91
CA HIS A 427 8.78 4.26 19.70
C HIS A 427 9.92 4.98 18.99
N ALA A 428 10.93 5.41 19.71
CA ALA A 428 12.14 5.97 19.15
C ALA A 428 13.39 5.40 19.84
N LEU A 429 14.41 5.12 19.04
CA LEU A 429 15.78 4.94 19.51
C LEU A 429 16.50 6.27 19.31
N ARG A 430 16.96 6.89 20.40
CA ARG A 430 17.78 8.08 20.40
C ARG A 430 19.16 7.72 20.90
N THR A 431 20.21 8.09 20.14
CA THR A 431 21.60 7.80 20.48
C THR A 431 22.47 9.03 20.31
N THR A 432 23.46 9.15 21.18
CA THR A 432 24.55 10.12 21.07
C THR A 432 25.87 9.35 21.05
N LEU A 433 26.81 9.78 20.23
CA LEU A 433 28.16 9.20 20.17
C LEU A 433 29.16 10.32 20.34
N ARG A 434 30.03 10.21 21.34
CA ARG A 434 31.11 11.16 21.61
C ARG A 434 32.45 10.46 21.62
N ARG A 435 33.48 11.13 21.10
CA ARG A 435 34.86 10.66 21.21
C ARG A 435 35.52 11.28 22.44
N GLU A 436 36.01 10.48 23.33
CA GLU A 436 36.74 10.89 24.52
C GLU A 436 38.15 10.30 24.48
N GLY A 437 39.11 11.06 23.90
CA GLY A 437 40.47 10.59 23.67
C GLY A 437 40.51 9.50 22.59
N LYS A 438 40.87 8.26 22.97
CA LYS A 438 40.84 7.09 22.07
C LYS A 438 39.56 6.26 22.16
N ASP A 439 38.65 6.61 23.08
CA ASP A 439 37.44 5.87 23.32
C ASP A 439 36.22 6.60 22.71
N TYR A 440 35.20 5.82 22.40
CA TYR A 440 33.89 6.26 22.02
C TYR A 440 32.90 6.01 23.16
N VAL A 441 32.18 7.03 23.57
CA VAL A 441 31.12 6.94 24.58
C VAL A 441 29.78 7.06 23.86
N VAL A 442 28.93 6.04 24.04
CA VAL A 442 27.59 5.94 23.48
C VAL A 442 26.60 6.05 24.61
N GLU A 443 25.73 7.03 24.54
CA GLU A 443 24.58 7.16 25.42
C GLU A 443 23.31 7.10 24.57
N GLY A 444 22.29 6.43 25.05
CA GLY A 444 21.04 6.37 24.31
C GLY A 444 19.86 5.91 25.14
N SER A 445 18.69 6.00 24.52
CA SER A 445 17.45 5.56 25.15
C SER A 445 16.46 5.06 24.12
N VAL A 446 15.72 4.00 24.49
CA VAL A 446 14.54 3.55 23.78
C VAL A 446 13.32 4.20 24.48
N ILE A 447 12.55 4.97 23.72
CA ILE A 447 11.47 5.82 24.24
C ILE A 447 10.13 5.35 23.68
N ASP A 448 9.15 5.14 24.53
CA ASP A 448 7.75 5.04 24.13
C ASP A 448 7.22 6.47 23.87
N LEU A 449 6.89 6.75 22.62
CA LEU A 449 6.51 8.11 22.19
C LEU A 449 5.09 8.49 22.60
N HIS A 450 4.24 7.52 22.94
CA HIS A 450 2.89 7.80 23.43
C HIS A 450 2.88 8.23 24.90
N THR A 451 3.67 7.53 25.71
CA THR A 451 3.76 7.79 27.14
C THR A 451 4.91 8.71 27.52
N GLN A 452 5.82 9.01 26.60
CA GLN A 452 7.11 9.68 26.82
C GLN A 452 8.01 8.97 27.83
N ALA A 453 7.74 7.70 28.10
CA ALA A 453 8.52 6.90 29.03
C ALA A 453 9.80 6.38 28.36
N HIS A 454 10.92 6.52 29.06
CA HIS A 454 12.16 5.84 28.71
C HIS A 454 12.01 4.36 29.10
N LEU A 455 11.86 3.50 28.10
CA LEU A 455 11.76 2.05 28.32
C LEU A 455 13.10 1.46 28.76
N ARG A 456 14.18 2.01 28.21
CA ARG A 456 15.54 1.61 28.54
C ARG A 456 16.53 2.72 28.20
N ASP A 457 17.33 3.11 29.18
CA ASP A 457 18.51 3.96 29.02
C ASP A 457 19.77 3.10 29.09
N PHE A 458 20.75 3.45 28.26
CA PHE A 458 22.05 2.76 28.23
C PHE A 458 23.17 3.74 28.04
N ASN A 459 24.34 3.37 28.61
CA ASN A 459 25.58 4.09 28.45
C ASN A 459 26.71 3.05 28.36
N SER A 460 27.53 3.14 27.31
CA SER A 460 28.61 2.19 27.05
C SER A 460 29.83 2.89 26.47
N ARG A 461 30.99 2.36 26.81
CA ARG A 461 32.26 2.88 26.33
C ARG A 461 32.97 1.83 25.47
N TYR A 462 33.45 2.24 24.29
CA TYR A 462 34.14 1.41 23.33
C TYR A 462 35.50 2.03 22.99
N SER A 463 36.55 1.22 22.87
CA SER A 463 37.84 1.64 22.29
C SER A 463 37.71 1.67 20.75
N GLU A 464 38.68 2.24 20.05
CA GLU A 464 38.78 2.16 18.60
C GLU A 464 38.74 0.72 18.08
N THR A 465 39.25 -0.26 18.82
CA THR A 465 39.23 -1.68 18.46
C THR A 465 37.91 -2.38 18.78
N THR A 466 37.09 -1.84 19.67
CA THR A 466 35.83 -2.49 20.11
C THR A 466 34.56 -1.76 19.67
N VAL A 467 34.68 -0.58 19.07
CA VAL A 467 33.52 0.21 18.58
C VAL A 467 32.68 -0.55 17.54
N GLY A 468 33.27 -1.50 16.83
CA GLY A 468 32.57 -2.41 15.95
C GLY A 468 31.52 -3.32 16.61
N ALA A 469 31.56 -3.48 17.94
CA ALA A 469 30.50 -4.18 18.66
C ALA A 469 29.23 -3.32 18.90
N LEU A 470 29.30 -2.02 18.57
CA LEU A 470 28.21 -1.06 18.81
C LEU A 470 26.86 -1.45 18.17
N PRO A 471 26.79 -1.87 16.88
CA PRO A 471 25.50 -2.24 16.28
C PRO A 471 24.83 -3.41 17.00
N SER A 472 25.60 -4.45 17.32
CA SER A 472 25.09 -5.62 18.05
C SER A 472 24.60 -5.26 19.46
N ALA A 473 25.34 -4.39 20.15
CA ALA A 473 24.95 -3.92 21.47
C ALA A 473 23.69 -3.07 21.43
N LEU A 474 23.58 -2.13 20.49
CA LEU A 474 22.38 -1.31 20.31
C LEU A 474 21.15 -2.16 19.92
N ALA A 475 21.30 -3.11 19.00
CA ALA A 475 20.20 -4.01 18.62
C ALA A 475 19.74 -4.87 19.81
N ASN A 476 20.67 -5.30 20.66
CA ASN A 476 20.34 -6.02 21.88
C ASN A 476 19.61 -5.13 22.91
N GLU A 477 20.06 -3.88 23.12
CA GLU A 477 19.39 -2.93 24.00
C GLU A 477 17.95 -2.64 23.55
N VAL A 478 17.74 -2.45 22.24
CA VAL A 478 16.40 -2.30 21.64
C VAL A 478 15.58 -3.57 21.82
N SER A 479 16.17 -4.74 21.57
CA SER A 479 15.47 -6.03 21.70
C SER A 479 15.01 -6.26 23.14
N LEU A 480 15.86 -5.94 24.11
CA LEU A 480 15.51 -6.00 25.54
C LEU A 480 14.42 -4.99 25.92
N ALA A 481 14.51 -3.74 25.41
CA ALA A 481 13.54 -2.70 25.69
C ALA A 481 12.13 -3.02 25.13
N LEU A 482 12.09 -3.64 23.95
CA LEU A 482 10.85 -3.98 23.24
C LEU A 482 10.42 -5.43 23.42
N HIS A 483 11.12 -6.20 24.28
CA HIS A 483 10.86 -7.63 24.55
C HIS A 483 10.81 -8.46 23.25
N LEU A 484 11.75 -8.22 22.33
CA LEU A 484 11.89 -8.99 21.10
C LEU A 484 12.70 -10.26 21.39
N SER A 485 12.41 -11.34 20.69
CA SER A 485 13.24 -12.54 20.74
C SER A 485 14.63 -12.21 20.16
N THR A 486 15.70 -12.49 20.93
CA THR A 486 17.06 -12.40 20.39
C THR A 486 17.22 -13.50 19.33
N ALA A 487 17.45 -13.12 18.09
CA ALA A 487 17.84 -14.06 17.05
C ALA A 487 19.15 -14.75 17.40
N ALA A 488 19.36 -15.98 16.88
CA ALA A 488 20.69 -16.55 16.82
C ALA A 488 21.62 -15.49 16.19
N ALA A 489 22.79 -15.27 16.80
CA ALA A 489 23.71 -14.23 16.36
C ALA A 489 23.95 -14.40 14.86
N PRO A 490 23.66 -13.38 14.01
CA PRO A 490 24.08 -13.42 12.63
C PRO A 490 25.58 -13.65 12.57
N GLU A 491 26.08 -14.07 11.42
CA GLU A 491 27.52 -14.22 11.20
C GLU A 491 28.25 -12.99 11.75
N ALA A 492 28.96 -13.17 12.86
CA ALA A 492 29.56 -12.04 13.56
C ALA A 492 30.95 -11.76 12.96
N LEU A 493 31.23 -10.51 12.63
CA LEU A 493 32.57 -10.03 12.36
C LEU A 493 33.38 -9.93 13.65
N SER A 494 34.70 -10.04 13.52
CA SER A 494 35.58 -9.63 14.62
C SER A 494 35.35 -8.13 14.94
N PRO A 495 35.49 -7.72 16.22
CA PRO A 495 35.25 -6.32 16.60
C PRO A 495 36.11 -5.33 15.78
N GLU A 496 37.33 -5.70 15.43
CA GLU A 496 38.25 -4.89 14.63
C GLU A 496 37.79 -4.71 13.18
N ALA A 497 37.13 -5.72 12.60
CA ALA A 497 36.63 -5.69 11.21
C ALA A 497 35.27 -4.99 11.07
N THR A 498 34.48 -4.94 12.15
CA THR A 498 33.11 -4.39 12.10
C THR A 498 33.13 -2.90 11.78
N ALA A 499 33.97 -2.09 12.36
CA ALA A 499 34.01 -0.65 12.14
C ALA A 499 34.26 -0.25 10.66
N PRO A 500 35.30 -0.77 9.96
CA PRO A 500 35.49 -0.51 8.54
C PRO A 500 34.36 -1.10 7.69
N TYR A 501 33.80 -2.26 8.04
CA TYR A 501 32.67 -2.87 7.34
C TYR A 501 31.43 -1.98 7.39
N ASP A 502 31.01 -1.54 8.58
CA ASP A 502 29.82 -0.69 8.78
C ASP A 502 29.99 0.67 8.09
N LYS A 503 31.19 1.26 8.17
CA LYS A 503 31.49 2.50 7.44
C LYS A 503 31.41 2.32 5.93
N GLY A 504 31.88 1.18 5.40
CA GLY A 504 31.78 0.83 4.00
C GLY A 504 30.31 0.68 3.55
N LEU A 505 29.49 0.00 4.34
CA LEU A 505 28.04 -0.12 4.08
C LEU A 505 27.34 1.23 4.10
N TYR A 506 27.66 2.09 5.05
CA TYR A 506 27.11 3.45 5.12
C TYR A 506 27.43 4.24 3.85
N LEU A 507 28.68 4.28 3.42
CA LEU A 507 29.10 5.00 2.22
C LEU A 507 28.39 4.49 0.97
N LEU A 508 28.32 3.18 0.80
CA LEU A 508 27.69 2.55 -0.36
C LEU A 508 26.19 2.84 -0.45
N ARG A 509 25.50 3.00 0.69
CA ARG A 509 24.05 3.26 0.76
C ARG A 509 23.67 4.74 0.68
N THR A 510 24.59 5.63 1.12
CA THR A 510 24.30 7.07 1.17
C THR A 510 24.69 7.80 -0.10
N ASP A 511 25.80 7.39 -0.74
CA ASP A 511 26.26 8.03 -1.97
C ASP A 511 26.95 7.01 -2.89
N GLU A 512 26.33 6.72 -4.02
CA GLU A 512 26.86 5.78 -5.00
C GLU A 512 28.25 6.20 -5.53
N GLN A 513 28.63 7.47 -5.42
CA GLN A 513 29.93 7.95 -5.86
C GLN A 513 31.07 7.60 -4.89
N THR A 514 30.76 7.17 -3.68
CA THR A 514 31.75 6.77 -2.66
C THR A 514 32.11 5.27 -2.71
N TYR A 515 31.80 4.60 -3.82
CA TYR A 515 32.06 3.16 -3.98
C TYR A 515 33.54 2.79 -3.82
N GLU A 516 34.48 3.64 -4.23
CA GLU A 516 35.94 3.37 -4.09
C GLU A 516 36.35 3.37 -2.62
N ASP A 517 35.84 4.31 -1.83
CA ASP A 517 36.07 4.36 -0.39
C ASP A 517 35.44 3.14 0.30
N ALA A 518 34.21 2.76 -0.10
CA ALA A 518 33.54 1.58 0.40
C ALA A 518 34.34 0.29 0.07
N ILE A 519 34.82 0.14 -1.16
CA ILE A 519 35.67 -0.99 -1.59
C ILE A 519 36.93 -1.06 -0.75
N SER A 520 37.61 0.09 -0.49
CA SER A 520 38.77 0.15 0.34
C SER A 520 38.51 -0.32 1.77
N LEU A 521 37.41 0.12 2.37
CA LEU A 521 36.98 -0.25 3.70
C LEU A 521 36.62 -1.75 3.81
N PHE A 522 35.92 -2.31 2.80
CA PHE A 522 35.59 -3.73 2.78
C PHE A 522 36.86 -4.61 2.62
N ARG A 523 37.86 -4.17 1.85
CA ARG A 523 39.15 -4.83 1.75
C ARG A 523 39.89 -4.79 3.09
N GLU A 524 39.80 -3.68 3.80
CA GLU A 524 40.36 -3.56 5.16
C GLU A 524 39.66 -4.51 6.14
N ALA A 525 38.33 -4.56 6.13
CA ALA A 525 37.54 -5.47 6.94
C ALA A 525 37.89 -6.95 6.64
N ALA A 526 38.03 -7.33 5.36
CA ALA A 526 38.41 -8.68 4.96
C ALA A 526 39.82 -9.05 5.45
N ARG A 527 40.75 -8.09 5.52
CA ARG A 527 42.08 -8.29 6.05
C ARG A 527 42.09 -8.48 7.59
N LEU A 528 41.18 -7.76 8.28
CA LEU A 528 41.06 -7.83 9.75
C LEU A 528 40.33 -9.10 10.20
N ASP A 529 39.40 -9.59 9.40
CA ASP A 529 38.68 -10.85 9.63
C ASP A 529 38.61 -11.74 8.36
N PRO A 530 39.72 -12.46 8.06
CA PRO A 530 39.80 -13.28 6.84
C PRO A 530 38.96 -14.56 6.89
N ARG A 531 38.27 -14.85 7.98
CA ARG A 531 37.40 -16.02 8.13
C ARG A 531 35.91 -15.66 7.94
N SER A 532 35.55 -14.39 7.93
CA SER A 532 34.18 -13.96 7.73
C SER A 532 33.86 -13.82 6.25
N PRO A 533 32.72 -14.36 5.78
CA PRO A 533 32.29 -14.18 4.41
C PRO A 533 31.65 -12.81 4.13
N LEU A 534 31.35 -12.02 5.18
CA LEU A 534 30.61 -10.76 5.05
C LEU A 534 31.38 -9.68 4.28
N PRO A 535 32.68 -9.40 4.57
CA PRO A 535 33.41 -8.37 3.83
C PRO A 535 33.59 -8.70 2.34
N PRO A 536 33.96 -9.91 1.92
CA PRO A 536 34.04 -10.22 0.50
C PRO A 536 32.64 -10.22 -0.19
N ALA A 537 31.56 -10.59 0.51
CA ALA A 537 30.20 -10.44 -0.03
C ALA A 537 29.84 -8.95 -0.24
N ALA A 538 30.17 -8.07 0.70
CA ALA A 538 29.97 -6.62 0.53
C ALA A 538 30.84 -6.02 -0.59
N LEU A 539 32.05 -6.58 -0.82
CA LEU A 539 32.88 -6.21 -1.98
C LEU A 539 32.18 -6.50 -3.30
N VAL A 540 31.45 -7.63 -3.42
CA VAL A 540 30.65 -7.93 -4.62
C VAL A 540 29.64 -6.81 -4.88
N GLU A 541 28.89 -6.41 -3.86
CA GLU A 541 27.90 -5.35 -3.97
C GLU A 541 28.55 -4.03 -4.43
N ALA A 542 29.60 -3.60 -3.77
CA ALA A 542 30.33 -2.37 -4.10
C ALA A 542 30.92 -2.40 -5.52
N GLN A 543 31.47 -3.54 -5.97
CA GLN A 543 31.97 -3.70 -7.33
C GLN A 543 30.84 -3.69 -8.38
N VAL A 544 29.69 -4.28 -8.09
CA VAL A 544 28.52 -4.20 -8.98
C VAL A 544 28.05 -2.74 -9.12
N VAL A 545 27.98 -1.99 -8.01
CA VAL A 545 27.67 -0.54 -8.04
C VAL A 545 28.71 0.22 -8.86
N LYS A 546 30.00 0.02 -8.58
CA LYS A 546 31.09 0.61 -9.38
C LYS A 546 30.91 0.36 -10.86
N CYS A 547 30.66 -0.88 -11.27
CA CYS A 547 30.51 -1.26 -12.66
C CYS A 547 29.27 -0.63 -13.34
N SER A 548 28.20 -0.41 -12.57
CA SER A 548 27.03 0.30 -13.05
C SER A 548 27.31 1.77 -13.38
N ILE A 549 28.32 2.38 -12.73
CA ILE A 549 28.71 3.78 -12.88
C ILE A 549 29.81 3.96 -13.91
N ILE A 550 30.94 3.22 -13.78
CA ILE A 550 32.12 3.46 -14.62
C ILE A 550 31.98 2.93 -16.04
N LYS A 551 31.13 1.94 -16.30
CA LYS A 551 30.87 1.32 -17.60
C LYS A 551 32.16 0.90 -18.32
N GLU A 552 33.03 0.17 -17.63
CA GLU A 552 34.26 -0.39 -18.20
C GLU A 552 34.08 -1.87 -18.51
N HIS A 553 34.69 -2.34 -19.64
CA HIS A 553 34.58 -3.74 -20.02
C HIS A 553 35.36 -4.64 -19.05
N GLY A 554 34.75 -5.76 -18.66
CA GLY A 554 35.33 -6.72 -17.73
C GLY A 554 35.31 -6.28 -16.26
N CYS A 555 34.65 -5.18 -15.95
CA CYS A 555 34.57 -4.62 -14.60
C CYS A 555 34.00 -5.63 -13.58
N LEU A 556 33.05 -6.49 -13.96
CA LEU A 556 32.46 -7.50 -13.07
C LEU A 556 33.43 -8.66 -12.69
N ALA A 557 34.63 -8.71 -13.28
CA ALA A 557 35.60 -9.76 -12.96
C ALA A 557 36.07 -9.67 -11.48
N GLU A 558 36.31 -8.46 -10.96
CA GLU A 558 36.63 -8.27 -9.55
C GLU A 558 35.49 -8.69 -8.61
N ALA A 559 34.25 -8.40 -8.98
CA ALA A 559 33.06 -8.86 -8.25
C ALA A 559 32.96 -10.41 -8.26
N GLN A 560 33.28 -11.04 -9.39
CA GLN A 560 33.30 -12.51 -9.50
C GLN A 560 34.37 -13.14 -8.60
N GLN A 561 35.56 -12.52 -8.49
CA GLN A 561 36.61 -13.00 -7.59
C GLN A 561 36.17 -12.84 -6.12
N ALA A 562 35.62 -11.68 -5.77
CA ALA A 562 35.13 -11.43 -4.41
C ALA A 562 34.01 -12.41 -4.01
N LEU A 563 33.12 -12.78 -4.97
CA LEU A 563 32.09 -13.77 -4.73
C LEU A 563 32.69 -15.16 -4.48
N TRP A 564 33.67 -15.57 -5.26
CA TRP A 564 34.35 -16.84 -5.06
C TRP A 564 35.04 -16.90 -3.68
N ASP A 565 35.68 -15.81 -3.23
CA ASP A 565 36.27 -15.70 -1.92
C ASP A 565 35.20 -15.85 -0.82
N ALA A 566 34.06 -15.18 -0.95
CA ALA A 566 32.94 -15.25 -0.01
C ALA A 566 32.31 -16.67 0.05
N GLU A 567 32.06 -17.29 -1.11
CA GLU A 567 31.50 -18.64 -1.22
C GLU A 567 32.44 -19.72 -0.64
N SER A 568 33.77 -19.53 -0.78
CA SER A 568 34.74 -20.45 -0.21
C SER A 568 34.72 -20.48 1.32
N LEU A 569 34.28 -19.37 1.95
CA LEU A 569 34.18 -19.24 3.41
C LEU A 569 32.85 -19.77 3.93
N ASN A 570 31.74 -19.35 3.34
CA ASN A 570 30.39 -19.83 3.69
C ASN A 570 29.40 -19.70 2.51
N PRO A 571 29.20 -20.75 1.70
CA PRO A 571 28.29 -20.70 0.58
C PRO A 571 26.80 -20.62 0.97
N ASP A 572 26.43 -20.97 2.21
CA ASP A 572 25.06 -20.92 2.73
C ASP A 572 24.77 -19.64 3.53
N SER A 573 25.66 -18.67 3.53
CA SER A 573 25.39 -17.33 4.08
C SER A 573 24.33 -16.62 3.24
N ALA A 574 23.28 -16.09 3.88
CA ALA A 574 22.25 -15.29 3.19
C ALA A 574 22.88 -14.07 2.50
N ARG A 575 23.87 -13.43 3.12
CA ARG A 575 24.57 -12.28 2.54
C ARG A 575 25.39 -12.67 1.30
N VAL A 576 26.05 -13.82 1.32
CA VAL A 576 26.79 -14.34 0.16
C VAL A 576 25.85 -14.66 -0.99
N ARG A 577 24.71 -15.30 -0.72
CA ARG A 577 23.69 -15.57 -1.73
C ARG A 577 23.08 -14.30 -2.28
N LEU A 578 22.80 -13.30 -1.44
CA LEU A 578 22.29 -12.00 -1.91
C LEU A 578 23.30 -11.35 -2.88
N ALA A 579 24.58 -11.31 -2.51
CA ALA A 579 25.66 -10.77 -3.33
C ALA A 579 25.82 -11.56 -4.66
N GLY A 580 25.76 -12.88 -4.61
CA GLY A 580 25.77 -13.76 -5.79
C GLY A 580 24.62 -13.45 -6.74
N GLY A 581 23.42 -13.31 -6.20
CA GLY A 581 22.22 -12.89 -6.94
C GLY A 581 22.40 -11.54 -7.62
N MET A 582 22.96 -10.55 -6.94
CA MET A 582 23.23 -9.20 -7.50
C MET A 582 24.21 -9.26 -8.68
N LEU A 583 25.30 -10.01 -8.55
CA LEU A 583 26.28 -10.20 -9.63
C LEU A 583 25.68 -10.96 -10.82
N ASN A 584 24.91 -12.02 -10.57
CA ASN A 584 24.24 -12.77 -11.60
C ASN A 584 23.18 -11.92 -12.34
N GLN A 585 22.45 -11.07 -11.61
CA GLN A 585 21.50 -10.11 -12.19
C GLN A 585 22.22 -9.07 -13.06
N ALA A 586 23.30 -8.47 -12.56
CA ALA A 586 24.10 -7.51 -13.31
C ALA A 586 24.68 -8.11 -14.61
N SER A 587 25.02 -9.40 -14.59
CA SER A 587 25.51 -10.16 -15.75
C SER A 587 24.39 -10.71 -16.67
N GLY A 588 23.11 -10.40 -16.41
CA GLY A 588 21.96 -10.91 -17.17
C GLY A 588 21.65 -12.39 -16.96
N LYS A 589 22.26 -13.04 -15.97
CA LYS A 589 22.03 -14.46 -15.63
C LYS A 589 20.82 -14.58 -14.70
N TYR A 590 19.66 -14.14 -15.16
CA TYR A 590 18.45 -13.94 -14.35
C TYR A 590 17.98 -15.22 -13.62
N GLN A 591 18.09 -16.39 -14.27
CA GLN A 591 17.71 -17.65 -13.63
C GLN A 591 18.57 -17.97 -12.40
N LYS A 592 19.90 -17.78 -12.50
CA LYS A 592 20.82 -17.99 -11.37
C LYS A 592 20.60 -16.95 -10.27
N ALA A 593 20.33 -15.69 -10.66
CA ALA A 593 19.98 -14.66 -9.70
C ALA A 593 18.74 -15.03 -8.87
N LEU A 594 17.69 -15.55 -9.52
CA LEU A 594 16.48 -16.03 -8.83
C LEU A 594 16.78 -17.20 -7.89
N GLU A 595 17.62 -18.17 -8.31
CA GLU A 595 18.03 -19.30 -7.46
C GLU A 595 18.73 -18.80 -6.18
N ASP A 596 19.66 -17.85 -6.31
CA ASP A 596 20.36 -17.26 -5.17
C ASP A 596 19.41 -16.48 -4.27
N TYR A 597 18.53 -15.64 -4.81
CA TYR A 597 17.56 -14.86 -4.02
C TYR A 597 16.49 -15.72 -3.34
N HIS A 598 16.02 -16.78 -3.98
CA HIS A 598 15.13 -17.75 -3.34
C HIS A 598 15.84 -18.48 -2.19
N ARG A 599 17.14 -18.78 -2.36
CA ARG A 599 17.92 -19.34 -1.24
C ARG A 599 18.02 -18.37 -0.06
N VAL A 600 18.17 -17.05 -0.32
CA VAL A 600 18.08 -16.04 0.74
C VAL A 600 16.73 -16.09 1.45
N GLN A 601 15.60 -16.22 0.73
CA GLN A 601 14.27 -16.33 1.34
C GLN A 601 14.08 -17.60 2.16
N GLU A 602 14.70 -18.71 1.76
CA GLU A 602 14.67 -19.94 2.56
C GLU A 602 15.43 -19.76 3.89
N LEU A 603 16.58 -19.06 3.85
CA LEU A 603 17.41 -18.80 5.02
C LEU A 603 16.81 -17.70 5.91
N GLU A 604 16.25 -16.67 5.30
CA GLU A 604 15.65 -15.49 5.93
C GLU A 604 14.29 -15.17 5.32
N PRO A 605 13.19 -15.84 5.74
CA PRO A 605 11.86 -15.70 5.10
C PRO A 605 11.26 -14.29 5.12
N ARG A 606 11.78 -13.40 5.94
CA ARG A 606 11.35 -12.01 6.03
C ARG A 606 12.34 -11.01 5.40
N ASN A 607 13.29 -11.48 4.62
CA ASN A 607 14.23 -10.61 3.93
C ASN A 607 13.53 -9.87 2.78
N ILE A 608 13.20 -8.60 3.02
CA ILE A 608 12.50 -7.73 2.06
C ILE A 608 13.40 -7.42 0.87
N ASP A 609 14.71 -7.23 1.09
CA ASP A 609 15.65 -6.93 0.02
C ASP A 609 15.69 -8.07 -1.00
N ALA A 610 15.68 -9.33 -0.55
CA ALA A 610 15.59 -10.48 -1.45
C ALA A 610 14.31 -10.47 -2.29
N LEU A 611 13.15 -10.13 -1.69
CA LEU A 611 11.87 -10.00 -2.42
C LEU A 611 11.92 -8.88 -3.46
N LEU A 612 12.49 -7.73 -3.12
CA LEU A 612 12.65 -6.61 -4.05
C LEU A 612 13.56 -6.99 -5.22
N GLN A 613 14.64 -7.71 -4.94
CA GLN A 613 15.54 -8.19 -5.99
C GLN A 613 14.87 -9.27 -6.88
N ILE A 614 14.11 -10.20 -6.31
CA ILE A 614 13.30 -11.17 -7.07
C ILE A 614 12.33 -10.44 -7.99
N ALA A 615 11.61 -9.45 -7.47
CA ALA A 615 10.67 -8.64 -8.25
C ALA A 615 11.37 -7.88 -9.38
N SER A 616 12.54 -7.29 -9.10
CA SER A 616 13.37 -6.60 -10.09
C SER A 616 13.83 -7.55 -11.21
N VAL A 617 14.27 -8.77 -10.87
CA VAL A 617 14.67 -9.78 -11.87
C VAL A 617 13.46 -10.20 -12.72
N TYR A 618 12.31 -10.49 -12.11
CA TYR A 618 11.10 -10.81 -12.86
C TYR A 618 10.70 -9.70 -13.82
N PHE A 619 10.78 -8.43 -13.35
CA PHE A 619 10.49 -7.28 -14.19
C PHE A 619 11.43 -7.18 -15.40
N ARG A 620 12.76 -7.33 -15.17
CA ARG A 620 13.77 -7.31 -16.25
C ARG A 620 13.65 -8.49 -17.22
N ALA A 621 13.12 -9.60 -16.76
CA ALA A 621 12.81 -10.79 -17.55
C ALA A 621 11.43 -10.73 -18.25
N ASP A 622 10.75 -9.57 -18.22
CA ASP A 622 9.40 -9.33 -18.79
C ASP A 622 8.29 -10.21 -18.20
N MET A 623 8.44 -10.60 -16.92
CA MET A 623 7.46 -11.38 -16.15
C MET A 623 6.70 -10.48 -15.17
N ALA A 624 5.99 -9.49 -15.71
CA ALA A 624 5.37 -8.42 -14.94
C ALA A 624 4.40 -8.92 -13.84
N ASP A 625 3.62 -9.98 -14.12
CA ASP A 625 2.68 -10.54 -13.14
C ASP A 625 3.40 -11.14 -11.93
N LYS A 626 4.56 -11.75 -12.13
CA LYS A 626 5.37 -12.27 -11.02
C LYS A 626 6.08 -11.16 -10.25
N ALA A 627 6.53 -10.13 -10.97
CA ALA A 627 7.17 -8.96 -10.35
C ALA A 627 6.22 -8.26 -9.37
N ILE A 628 5.00 -7.96 -9.80
CA ILE A 628 4.04 -7.25 -8.93
C ILE A 628 3.63 -8.07 -7.71
N ILE A 629 3.53 -9.42 -7.84
CA ILE A 629 3.26 -10.30 -6.70
C ILE A 629 4.41 -10.23 -5.67
N ALA A 630 5.66 -10.30 -6.11
CA ALA A 630 6.81 -10.23 -5.21
C ALA A 630 6.92 -8.84 -4.53
N TYR A 631 6.63 -7.76 -5.25
CA TYR A 631 6.55 -6.41 -4.66
C TYR A 631 5.43 -6.30 -3.62
N GLN A 632 4.25 -6.88 -3.89
CA GLN A 632 3.15 -6.90 -2.92
C GLN A 632 3.52 -7.66 -1.65
N GLN A 633 4.19 -8.81 -1.77
CA GLN A 633 4.71 -9.55 -0.63
C GLN A 633 5.69 -8.71 0.19
N ALA A 634 6.58 -7.93 -0.45
CA ALA A 634 7.49 -7.03 0.25
C ALA A 634 6.73 -5.94 1.03
N ILE A 635 5.67 -5.35 0.46
CA ILE A 635 4.81 -4.37 1.13
C ILE A 635 4.06 -5.01 2.32
N GLU A 636 3.56 -6.22 2.16
CA GLU A 636 2.85 -6.95 3.24
C GLU A 636 3.75 -7.26 4.42
N LEU A 637 5.03 -7.58 4.17
CA LEU A 637 6.00 -7.83 5.23
C LEU A 637 6.33 -6.58 6.07
N ASP A 638 6.42 -5.41 5.44
CA ASP A 638 6.62 -4.12 6.11
C ASP A 638 5.87 -3.00 5.38
N PRO A 639 4.57 -2.78 5.71
CA PRO A 639 3.77 -1.73 5.09
C PRO A 639 4.26 -0.30 5.36
N GLY A 640 5.12 -0.12 6.35
CA GLY A 640 5.72 1.18 6.70
C GLY A 640 7.01 1.48 5.97
N TYR A 641 7.61 0.52 5.30
CA TYR A 641 8.86 0.70 4.59
C TYR A 641 8.64 1.40 3.26
N TYR A 642 9.39 2.46 2.99
CA TYR A 642 9.20 3.29 1.78
C TYR A 642 9.70 2.60 0.51
N LEU A 643 10.77 1.80 0.60
CA LEU A 643 11.47 1.25 -0.56
C LEU A 643 10.59 0.37 -1.46
N PRO A 644 9.77 -0.57 -0.94
CA PRO A 644 8.85 -1.32 -1.79
C PRO A 644 7.90 -0.42 -2.60
N HIS A 645 7.43 0.68 -2.02
CA HIS A 645 6.59 1.64 -2.74
C HIS A 645 7.36 2.40 -3.84
N GLU A 646 8.62 2.77 -3.58
CA GLU A 646 9.48 3.40 -4.57
C GLU A 646 9.76 2.45 -5.75
N GLU A 647 10.03 1.16 -5.48
CA GLU A 647 10.25 0.14 -6.50
C GLU A 647 8.96 -0.18 -7.30
N VAL A 648 7.80 -0.28 -6.64
CA VAL A 648 6.51 -0.44 -7.32
C VAL A 648 6.18 0.79 -8.16
N GLY A 649 6.50 1.98 -7.68
CA GLY A 649 6.39 3.22 -8.46
C GLY A 649 7.24 3.16 -9.73
N SER A 650 8.49 2.73 -9.61
CA SER A 650 9.39 2.51 -10.75
C SER A 650 8.87 1.43 -11.71
N PHE A 651 8.36 0.32 -11.19
CA PHE A 651 7.73 -0.73 -11.99
C PHE A 651 6.57 -0.19 -12.86
N HIS A 652 5.64 0.56 -12.25
CA HIS A 652 4.53 1.19 -12.99
C HIS A 652 5.03 2.25 -13.98
N TYR A 653 6.04 3.04 -13.59
CA TYR A 653 6.66 4.03 -14.46
C TYR A 653 7.22 3.42 -15.74
N PHE A 654 7.99 2.33 -15.65
CA PHE A 654 8.56 1.66 -16.82
C PHE A 654 7.53 0.90 -17.68
N ARG A 655 6.34 0.68 -17.14
CA ARG A 655 5.19 0.15 -17.90
C ARG A 655 4.35 1.25 -18.56
N GLY A 656 4.64 2.52 -18.29
CA GLY A 656 3.86 3.66 -18.76
C GLY A 656 2.54 3.88 -18.00
N GLU A 657 2.39 3.28 -16.83
CA GLU A 657 1.23 3.36 -15.93
C GLU A 657 1.49 4.51 -14.94
N TYR A 658 1.50 5.77 -15.45
CA TYR A 658 2.02 6.92 -14.70
C TYR A 658 1.18 7.31 -13.49
N ARG A 659 -0.14 7.11 -13.53
CA ARG A 659 -1.01 7.45 -12.39
C ARG A 659 -0.76 6.53 -11.21
N GLU A 660 -0.58 5.25 -11.47
CA GLU A 660 -0.20 4.25 -10.48
C GLU A 660 1.20 4.53 -9.92
N ALA A 661 2.16 4.88 -10.79
CA ALA A 661 3.50 5.27 -10.37
C ALA A 661 3.48 6.50 -9.43
N ILE A 662 2.74 7.56 -9.79
CA ILE A 662 2.57 8.76 -8.95
C ILE A 662 1.99 8.41 -7.59
N ALA A 663 0.98 7.53 -7.54
CA ALA A 663 0.38 7.10 -6.27
C ALA A 663 1.40 6.40 -5.38
N GLN A 664 2.23 5.52 -5.94
CA GLN A 664 3.25 4.79 -5.19
C GLN A 664 4.41 5.70 -4.74
N PHE A 665 4.90 6.60 -5.60
CA PHE A 665 5.93 7.57 -5.20
C PHE A 665 5.44 8.52 -4.10
N LYS A 666 4.17 8.94 -4.12
CA LYS A 666 3.58 9.72 -3.02
C LYS A 666 3.54 8.91 -1.73
N LEU A 667 3.20 7.62 -1.78
CA LEU A 667 3.26 6.74 -0.62
C LEU A 667 4.70 6.57 -0.11
N ALA A 668 5.70 6.48 -0.98
CA ALA A 668 7.10 6.45 -0.58
C ALA A 668 7.52 7.76 0.10
N ILE A 669 7.11 8.91 -0.44
CA ILE A 669 7.36 10.25 0.13
C ILE A 669 6.68 10.40 1.51
N ASP A 670 5.43 9.95 1.66
CA ASP A 670 4.71 10.00 2.94
C ASP A 670 5.42 9.19 4.04
N ARG A 671 6.12 8.12 3.66
CA ARG A 671 6.87 7.27 4.59
C ARG A 671 8.30 7.76 4.84
N ALA A 672 8.90 8.42 3.85
CA ALA A 672 10.26 8.97 3.90
C ALA A 672 10.31 10.37 3.23
N PRO A 673 9.77 11.42 3.88
CA PRO A 673 9.63 12.75 3.28
C PRO A 673 10.96 13.47 3.00
N GLY A 674 12.08 12.98 3.55
CA GLY A 674 13.42 13.49 3.26
C GLY A 674 14.12 12.80 2.07
N ARG A 675 13.48 11.86 1.39
CA ARG A 675 14.13 11.07 0.35
C ARG A 675 14.12 11.78 -1.00
N ALA A 676 15.25 12.39 -1.38
CA ALA A 676 15.39 13.18 -2.61
C ALA A 676 15.03 12.39 -3.88
N ILE A 677 15.42 11.10 -3.97
CA ILE A 677 15.17 10.26 -5.13
C ILE A 677 13.67 10.01 -5.39
N ALA A 678 12.85 9.88 -4.34
CA ALA A 678 11.41 9.71 -4.49
C ALA A 678 10.74 10.93 -5.11
N TYR A 679 11.18 12.15 -4.75
CA TYR A 679 10.73 13.39 -5.39
C TYR A 679 11.24 13.50 -6.84
N SER A 680 12.45 13.04 -7.12
CA SER A 680 13.00 13.01 -8.48
C SER A 680 12.20 12.07 -9.39
N ASN A 681 11.86 10.88 -8.90
CA ASN A 681 11.06 9.90 -9.63
C ASN A 681 9.62 10.38 -9.83
N LEU A 682 9.01 11.00 -8.82
CA LEU A 682 7.71 11.65 -8.94
C LEU A 682 7.75 12.76 -10.00
N GLY A 683 8.80 13.60 -9.99
CA GLY A 683 8.97 14.67 -10.96
C GLY A 683 9.13 14.15 -12.39
N ALA A 684 9.91 13.10 -12.61
CA ALA A 684 10.05 12.44 -13.91
C ALA A 684 8.72 11.88 -14.41
N THR A 685 7.95 11.26 -13.52
CA THR A 685 6.63 10.69 -13.87
C THR A 685 5.60 11.76 -14.22
N LEU A 686 5.59 12.87 -13.46
CA LEU A 686 4.72 14.02 -13.76
C LEU A 686 5.09 14.70 -15.08
N MET A 687 6.38 14.76 -15.41
CA MET A 687 6.86 15.27 -16.69
C MET A 687 6.35 14.42 -17.85
N ASP A 688 6.48 13.09 -17.76
CA ASP A 688 6.01 12.16 -18.79
C ASP A 688 4.47 12.20 -18.94
N LEU A 689 3.75 12.53 -17.86
CA LEU A 689 2.30 12.77 -17.89
C LEU A 689 1.92 14.13 -18.51
N GLY A 690 2.91 15.03 -18.75
CA GLY A 690 2.71 16.38 -19.28
C GLY A 690 2.43 17.45 -18.21
N GLU A 691 2.52 17.12 -16.93
CA GLU A 691 2.31 18.04 -15.80
C GLU A 691 3.60 18.78 -15.42
N TYR A 692 4.14 19.59 -16.34
CA TYR A 692 5.47 20.18 -16.21
C TYR A 692 5.64 21.07 -14.96
N SER A 693 4.61 21.84 -14.55
CA SER A 693 4.69 22.69 -13.36
C SER A 693 4.79 21.86 -12.08
N SER A 694 4.03 20.78 -11.98
CA SER A 694 4.06 19.84 -10.84
C SER A 694 5.39 19.08 -10.82
N ALA A 695 5.90 18.70 -12.00
CA ALA A 695 7.20 18.06 -12.17
C ALA A 695 8.35 18.96 -11.67
N GLU A 696 8.36 20.22 -12.10
CA GLU A 696 9.35 21.21 -11.66
C GLU A 696 9.32 21.39 -10.15
N THR A 697 8.13 21.51 -9.55
CA THR A 697 7.98 21.64 -8.09
C THR A 697 8.60 20.44 -7.34
N SER A 698 8.31 19.23 -7.82
CA SER A 698 8.85 18.00 -7.23
C SER A 698 10.37 17.91 -7.38
N LEU A 699 10.89 18.25 -8.56
CA LEU A 699 12.33 18.23 -8.83
C LEU A 699 13.09 19.31 -8.03
N LEU A 700 12.52 20.50 -7.86
CA LEU A 700 13.10 21.51 -6.99
C LEU A 700 13.16 21.07 -5.53
N GLN A 701 12.13 20.34 -5.05
CA GLN A 701 12.16 19.75 -3.72
C GLN A 701 13.25 18.68 -3.62
N SER A 702 13.41 17.83 -4.63
CA SER A 702 14.49 16.85 -4.71
C SER A 702 15.87 17.52 -4.61
N LEU A 703 16.11 18.53 -5.45
CA LEU A 703 17.39 19.28 -5.49
C LEU A 703 17.66 20.06 -4.20
N LYS A 704 16.60 20.54 -3.52
CA LYS A 704 16.71 21.20 -2.21
C LYS A 704 17.14 20.22 -1.12
N LEU A 705 16.64 18.99 -1.15
CA LEU A 705 17.02 17.94 -0.21
C LEU A 705 18.44 17.47 -0.49
N ARG A 706 18.77 17.15 -1.75
CA ARG A 706 20.09 16.76 -2.21
C ARG A 706 20.24 17.00 -3.70
N GLU A 707 21.30 17.66 -4.13
CA GLU A 707 21.65 17.77 -5.53
C GLU A 707 22.15 16.42 -6.04
N THR A 708 21.40 15.79 -6.95
CA THR A 708 21.76 14.51 -7.58
C THR A 708 21.81 14.64 -9.09
N ALA A 709 22.65 13.84 -9.73
CA ALA A 709 22.79 13.83 -11.18
C ALA A 709 21.44 13.50 -11.87
N SER A 710 20.67 12.55 -11.31
CA SER A 710 19.34 12.17 -11.84
C SER A 710 18.35 13.32 -11.74
N ALA A 711 18.29 14.05 -10.62
CA ALA A 711 17.36 15.18 -10.47
C ALA A 711 17.71 16.34 -11.42
N LEU A 712 19.01 16.59 -11.61
CA LEU A 712 19.48 17.58 -12.61
C LEU A 712 19.13 17.15 -14.04
N ASN A 713 19.36 15.88 -14.39
CA ASN A 713 18.96 15.34 -15.68
C ASN A 713 17.44 15.46 -15.92
N ASN A 714 16.63 15.11 -14.94
CA ASN A 714 15.17 15.20 -15.03
C ASN A 714 14.70 16.66 -15.16
N MET A 715 15.35 17.62 -14.48
CA MET A 715 15.09 19.04 -14.66
C MET A 715 15.45 19.50 -16.08
N GLY A 716 16.57 19.02 -16.62
CA GLY A 716 16.96 19.25 -18.02
C GLY A 716 15.91 18.71 -18.99
N ALA A 717 15.37 17.52 -18.73
CA ALA A 717 14.30 16.94 -19.53
C ALA A 717 13.02 17.78 -19.49
N VAL A 718 12.59 18.27 -18.32
CA VAL A 718 11.44 19.21 -18.21
C VAL A 718 11.68 20.44 -19.07
N ARG A 719 12.87 21.05 -19.04
CA ARG A 719 13.21 22.20 -19.91
C ARG A 719 13.19 21.85 -21.40
N ALA A 720 13.66 20.67 -21.77
CA ALA A 720 13.63 20.18 -23.15
C ALA A 720 12.19 19.98 -23.66
N TYR A 721 11.30 19.40 -22.86
CA TYR A 721 9.88 19.27 -23.19
C TYR A 721 9.17 20.63 -23.30
N GLN A 722 9.61 21.64 -22.54
CA GLN A 722 9.16 23.03 -22.65
C GLN A 722 9.82 23.79 -23.82
N ARG A 723 10.60 23.12 -24.68
CA ARG A 723 11.35 23.72 -25.81
C ARG A 723 12.40 24.76 -25.39
N GLN A 724 12.93 24.65 -24.19
CA GLN A 724 13.97 25.49 -23.60
C GLN A 724 15.32 24.79 -23.65
N ASP A 725 15.72 24.32 -24.84
CA ASP A 725 16.92 23.48 -25.03
C ASP A 725 18.22 24.09 -24.51
N ALA A 726 18.38 25.42 -24.56
CA ALA A 726 19.58 26.08 -24.02
C ALA A 726 19.68 25.90 -22.49
N GLN A 727 18.56 25.98 -21.76
CA GLN A 727 18.54 25.72 -20.32
C GLN A 727 18.71 24.21 -20.02
N ALA A 728 18.11 23.34 -20.84
CA ALA A 728 18.28 21.90 -20.72
C ALA A 728 19.75 21.50 -20.82
N VAL A 729 20.51 22.07 -21.73
CA VAL A 729 21.96 21.84 -21.89
C VAL A 729 22.71 22.14 -20.59
N ASP A 730 22.42 23.26 -19.90
CA ASP A 730 23.09 23.59 -18.65
C ASP A 730 22.83 22.51 -17.57
N TYR A 731 21.59 22.10 -17.40
CA TYR A 731 21.24 21.04 -16.44
C TYR A 731 21.89 19.71 -16.80
N TYR A 732 21.88 19.26 -18.04
CA TYR A 732 22.53 18.04 -18.49
C TYR A 732 24.04 18.07 -18.31
N GLN A 733 24.68 19.17 -18.58
CA GLN A 733 26.12 19.33 -18.34
C GLN A 733 26.44 19.24 -16.83
N ARG A 734 25.59 19.79 -15.96
CA ARG A 734 25.74 19.64 -14.51
C ARG A 734 25.60 18.18 -14.10
N ALA A 735 24.58 17.48 -14.61
CA ALA A 735 24.37 16.06 -14.34
C ALA A 735 25.58 15.20 -14.79
N ILE A 736 26.12 15.47 -15.99
CA ILE A 736 27.28 14.77 -16.56
C ILE A 736 28.56 15.06 -15.75
N ARG A 737 28.74 16.27 -15.20
CA ARG A 737 29.87 16.53 -14.30
C ARG A 737 29.85 15.66 -13.05
N MET A 738 28.67 15.33 -12.53
CA MET A 738 28.50 14.44 -11.37
C MET A 738 28.66 12.97 -11.75
N ASN A 739 28.12 12.57 -12.92
CA ASN A 739 28.22 11.19 -13.43
C ASN A 739 28.61 11.21 -14.92
N PRO A 740 29.93 11.23 -15.24
CA PRO A 740 30.45 11.40 -16.59
C PRO A 740 30.18 10.24 -17.56
N ASN A 741 29.87 9.06 -17.00
CA ASN A 741 29.70 7.83 -17.78
C ASN A 741 28.23 7.40 -17.92
N ASP A 742 27.29 8.25 -17.46
CA ASP A 742 25.89 7.98 -17.70
C ASP A 742 25.51 8.31 -19.15
N TYR A 743 25.34 7.26 -19.92
CA TYR A 743 25.07 7.40 -21.34
C TYR A 743 23.68 8.01 -21.64
N VAL A 744 22.72 7.93 -20.70
CA VAL A 744 21.39 8.54 -20.84
C VAL A 744 21.50 10.07 -20.76
N PHE A 745 22.27 10.59 -19.80
CA PHE A 745 22.49 12.03 -19.65
C PHE A 745 23.18 12.62 -20.90
N ILE A 746 24.17 11.88 -21.41
CA ILE A 746 24.91 12.29 -22.61
C ILE A 746 24.01 12.26 -23.87
N GLN A 747 23.11 11.26 -23.98
CA GLN A 747 22.11 11.21 -25.06
C GLN A 747 21.15 12.41 -24.98
N ASN A 748 20.61 12.71 -23.79
CA ASN A 748 19.69 13.82 -23.59
C ASN A 748 20.34 15.16 -23.98
N LEU A 749 21.63 15.32 -23.64
CA LEU A 749 22.45 16.44 -24.07
C LEU A 749 22.60 16.46 -25.59
N ALA A 750 22.89 15.33 -26.24
CA ALA A 750 23.02 15.20 -27.68
C ALA A 750 21.74 15.59 -28.44
N ASP A 751 20.55 15.19 -27.89
CA ASP A 751 19.25 15.55 -28.42
C ASP A 751 19.02 17.06 -28.34
N SER A 752 19.37 17.72 -27.22
CA SER A 752 19.25 19.18 -27.09
C SER A 752 20.22 19.92 -27.98
N TYR A 753 21.46 19.46 -28.13
CA TYR A 753 22.41 20.04 -29.12
C TYR A 753 21.87 19.92 -30.54
N ARG A 754 21.27 18.79 -30.89
CA ARG A 754 20.68 18.61 -32.23
C ARG A 754 19.53 19.60 -32.48
N ARG A 755 18.64 19.80 -31.52
CA ARG A 755 17.51 20.75 -31.61
C ARG A 755 18.00 22.20 -31.68
N LEU A 756 19.13 22.52 -31.07
CA LEU A 756 19.80 23.81 -31.17
C LEU A 756 20.61 23.99 -32.48
N GLY A 757 20.68 22.98 -33.37
CA GLY A 757 21.45 23.05 -34.60
C GLY A 757 22.96 22.85 -34.43
N LEU A 758 23.44 22.50 -33.24
CA LEU A 758 24.84 22.26 -32.90
C LEU A 758 25.26 20.85 -33.36
N SER A 759 25.34 20.64 -34.66
CA SER A 759 25.48 19.32 -35.28
C SER A 759 26.77 18.58 -34.93
N ARG A 760 27.88 19.30 -34.71
CA ARG A 760 29.16 18.72 -34.36
C ARG A 760 29.14 18.19 -32.92
N GLU A 761 28.67 19.01 -32.02
CA GLU A 761 28.55 18.71 -30.57
C GLU A 761 27.56 17.55 -30.36
N SER A 762 26.43 17.57 -31.03
CA SER A 762 25.43 16.51 -31.00
C SER A 762 26.00 15.16 -31.46
N ARG A 763 26.70 15.13 -32.59
CA ARG A 763 27.32 13.91 -33.14
C ARG A 763 28.39 13.36 -32.23
N HIS A 764 29.20 14.24 -31.64
CA HIS A 764 30.22 13.84 -30.66
C HIS A 764 29.55 13.19 -29.41
N ALA A 765 28.53 13.83 -28.87
CA ALA A 765 27.81 13.31 -27.70
C ALA A 765 27.10 11.96 -27.97
N TYR A 766 26.42 11.81 -29.12
CA TYR A 766 25.85 10.51 -29.51
C TYR A 766 26.92 9.41 -29.65
N SER A 767 28.11 9.74 -30.23
CA SER A 767 29.20 8.78 -30.35
C SER A 767 29.73 8.33 -28.98
N GLN A 768 29.88 9.27 -28.05
CA GLN A 768 30.27 8.97 -26.67
C GLN A 768 29.22 8.09 -25.95
N ALA A 769 27.93 8.46 -26.03
CA ALA A 769 26.82 7.71 -25.45
C ALA A 769 26.73 6.29 -26.01
N LEU A 770 26.87 6.16 -27.36
CA LEU A 770 26.87 4.84 -28.01
C LEU A 770 28.01 3.93 -27.49
N LYS A 771 29.22 4.47 -27.35
CA LYS A 771 30.37 3.72 -26.82
C LYS A 771 30.08 3.18 -25.44
N LEU A 772 29.57 3.99 -24.54
CA LEU A 772 29.24 3.59 -23.17
C LEU A 772 28.09 2.57 -23.15
N GLY A 773 27.02 2.79 -23.94
CA GLY A 773 25.89 1.85 -24.04
C GLY A 773 26.33 0.49 -24.57
N MET A 774 27.29 0.43 -25.51
CA MET A 774 27.83 -0.84 -26.01
C MET A 774 28.64 -1.60 -24.95
N VAL A 775 29.33 -0.91 -24.08
CA VAL A 775 30.03 -1.56 -22.94
C VAL A 775 29.01 -2.20 -22.00
N GLY A 776 27.96 -1.47 -21.61
CA GLY A 776 26.90 -2.03 -20.77
C GLY A 776 26.22 -3.25 -21.41
N LEU A 777 26.02 -3.22 -22.73
CA LEU A 777 25.44 -4.34 -23.47
C LEU A 777 26.37 -5.55 -23.57
N ALA A 778 27.68 -5.36 -23.57
CA ALA A 778 28.65 -6.46 -23.53
C ALA A 778 28.64 -7.20 -22.18
N GLU A 779 28.43 -6.47 -21.08
CA GLU A 779 28.33 -7.06 -19.73
C GLU A 779 26.98 -7.76 -19.50
N ASN A 780 25.88 -7.17 -20.02
CA ASN A 780 24.52 -7.73 -19.94
C ASN A 780 23.84 -7.79 -21.33
N PRO A 781 24.08 -8.85 -22.11
CA PRO A 781 23.55 -8.95 -23.48
C PRO A 781 22.04 -9.08 -23.59
N VAL A 782 21.31 -9.36 -22.50
CA VAL A 782 19.85 -9.52 -22.49
C VAL A 782 19.10 -8.30 -21.93
N GLU A 783 19.82 -7.20 -21.72
CA GLU A 783 19.24 -5.95 -21.20
C GLU A 783 18.56 -5.17 -22.33
N ALA A 784 17.22 -5.20 -22.37
CA ALA A 784 16.40 -4.63 -23.44
C ALA A 784 16.53 -3.10 -23.54
N PHE A 785 16.64 -2.40 -22.41
CA PHE A 785 16.78 -0.94 -22.38
C PHE A 785 18.08 -0.48 -23.06
N SER A 786 19.23 -1.07 -22.71
CA SER A 786 20.52 -0.74 -23.31
C SER A 786 20.52 -1.01 -24.82
N ARG A 787 19.85 -2.09 -25.30
CA ARG A 787 19.68 -2.34 -26.72
C ARG A 787 18.89 -1.25 -27.42
N GLY A 788 17.75 -0.86 -26.86
CA GLY A 788 16.94 0.23 -27.41
C GLY A 788 17.70 1.56 -27.46
N PHE A 789 18.51 1.84 -26.45
CA PHE A 789 19.38 2.99 -26.38
C PHE A 789 20.48 2.97 -27.48
N VAL A 790 21.19 1.84 -27.60
CA VAL A 790 22.22 1.65 -28.65
C VAL A 790 21.63 1.80 -30.04
N ALA A 791 20.41 1.27 -30.25
CA ALA A 791 19.69 1.41 -31.50
C ALA A 791 19.42 2.88 -31.85
N TYR A 792 18.90 3.65 -30.90
CA TYR A 792 18.60 5.08 -31.13
C TYR A 792 19.87 5.90 -31.45
N CYS A 793 20.93 5.74 -30.65
CA CYS A 793 22.17 6.43 -30.90
C CYS A 793 22.77 6.04 -32.26
N SER A 794 22.71 4.76 -32.65
CA SER A 794 23.16 4.26 -33.96
C SER A 794 22.36 4.89 -35.10
N ALA A 795 21.04 5.00 -34.98
CA ALA A 795 20.19 5.65 -35.96
C ALA A 795 20.57 7.13 -36.15
N ARG A 796 20.77 7.86 -35.04
CA ARG A 796 21.22 9.28 -35.08
C ARG A 796 22.61 9.51 -35.68
N LEU A 797 23.46 8.48 -35.62
CA LEU A 797 24.80 8.49 -36.25
C LEU A 797 24.79 7.98 -37.69
N GLY A 798 23.66 7.42 -38.20
CA GLY A 798 23.52 6.91 -39.57
C GLY A 798 23.86 5.41 -39.71
N ASP A 799 24.13 4.67 -38.63
CA ASP A 799 24.33 3.22 -38.66
C ASP A 799 22.97 2.48 -38.65
N THR A 800 22.34 2.47 -39.84
CA THR A 800 21.00 1.89 -40.03
C THR A 800 20.94 0.39 -39.67
N GLN A 801 21.99 -0.37 -40.04
CA GLN A 801 22.01 -1.81 -39.86
C GLN A 801 22.00 -2.18 -38.36
N ARG A 802 22.91 -1.51 -37.59
CA ARG A 802 22.95 -1.75 -36.13
C ARG A 802 21.66 -1.28 -35.47
N ALA A 803 21.15 -0.10 -35.83
CA ALA A 803 19.92 0.45 -35.26
C ALA A 803 18.75 -0.53 -35.43
N GLN A 804 18.53 -1.09 -36.62
CA GLN A 804 17.45 -2.06 -36.86
C GLN A 804 17.66 -3.38 -36.12
N THR A 805 18.89 -3.88 -36.06
CA THR A 805 19.22 -5.13 -35.37
C THR A 805 18.95 -5.01 -33.88
N GLU A 806 19.48 -3.96 -33.24
CA GLU A 806 19.38 -3.81 -31.78
C GLU A 806 17.96 -3.48 -31.33
N ILE A 807 17.21 -2.63 -32.09
CA ILE A 807 15.83 -2.34 -31.73
C ILE A 807 14.90 -3.55 -31.90
N GLY A 808 15.11 -4.36 -32.93
CA GLY A 808 14.36 -5.57 -33.13
C GLY A 808 14.59 -6.61 -32.02
N GLN A 809 15.80 -6.66 -31.48
CA GLN A 809 16.11 -7.51 -30.30
C GLN A 809 15.53 -6.94 -29.02
N ALA A 810 15.59 -5.62 -28.80
CA ALA A 810 15.02 -4.95 -27.64
C ALA A 810 13.51 -5.21 -27.52
N LEU A 811 12.77 -5.04 -28.62
CA LEU A 811 11.33 -5.29 -28.70
C LEU A 811 10.95 -6.76 -28.47
N LYS A 812 11.84 -7.71 -28.80
CA LYS A 812 11.62 -9.14 -28.52
C LYS A 812 11.84 -9.47 -27.05
N LEU A 813 12.82 -8.82 -26.40
CA LEU A 813 13.16 -9.06 -25.01
C LEU A 813 12.15 -8.44 -24.04
N SER A 814 11.62 -7.27 -24.34
CA SER A 814 10.67 -6.58 -23.45
C SER A 814 9.68 -5.71 -24.25
N PRO A 815 8.68 -6.32 -24.90
CA PRO A 815 7.74 -5.63 -25.77
C PRO A 815 6.80 -4.66 -25.02
N GLY A 816 6.57 -4.89 -23.72
CA GLY A 816 5.71 -4.06 -22.85
C GLY A 816 6.43 -2.92 -22.13
N ASN A 817 7.75 -2.82 -22.27
CA ASN A 817 8.52 -1.78 -21.57
C ASN A 817 8.42 -0.43 -22.29
N LYS A 818 7.94 0.61 -21.61
CA LYS A 818 7.73 1.94 -22.19
C LYS A 818 9.02 2.53 -22.81
N SER A 819 10.16 2.36 -22.13
CA SER A 819 11.42 2.91 -22.60
C SER A 819 11.92 2.23 -23.87
N VAL A 820 11.65 0.92 -24.00
CA VAL A 820 11.94 0.15 -25.21
C VAL A 820 11.02 0.61 -26.36
N ILE A 821 9.72 0.76 -26.09
CA ILE A 821 8.75 1.26 -27.07
C ILE A 821 9.13 2.68 -27.52
N ARG A 822 9.41 3.59 -26.58
CA ARG A 822 9.85 4.97 -26.87
C ARG A 822 11.11 4.98 -27.73
N ASN A 823 12.14 4.21 -27.34
CA ASN A 823 13.38 4.12 -28.12
C ASN A 823 13.14 3.51 -29.50
N ALA A 824 12.19 2.57 -29.65
CA ALA A 824 11.82 2.04 -30.95
C ALA A 824 11.20 3.11 -31.84
N VAL A 825 10.23 3.86 -31.34
CA VAL A 825 9.60 4.96 -32.06
C VAL A 825 10.65 6.00 -32.48
N LEU A 826 11.50 6.44 -31.54
CA LEU A 826 12.56 7.40 -31.82
C LEU A 826 13.60 6.88 -32.84
N THR A 827 13.95 5.58 -32.76
CA THR A 827 14.87 4.94 -33.71
C THR A 827 14.27 4.89 -35.12
N TYR A 828 13.01 4.40 -35.25
CA TYR A 828 12.37 4.30 -36.55
C TYR A 828 12.08 5.66 -37.17
N GLU A 829 11.67 6.66 -36.39
CA GLU A 829 11.53 8.05 -36.86
C GLU A 829 12.87 8.63 -37.31
N ALA A 830 13.97 8.38 -36.57
CA ALA A 830 15.31 8.82 -36.98
C ALA A 830 15.77 8.19 -38.31
N LEU A 831 15.29 6.97 -38.61
CA LEU A 831 15.55 6.26 -39.88
C LEU A 831 14.54 6.60 -41.00
N GLY A 832 13.51 7.41 -40.74
CA GLY A 832 12.42 7.68 -41.68
C GLY A 832 11.46 6.51 -41.89
N GLN A 833 11.39 5.59 -40.97
CA GLN A 833 10.59 4.35 -41.02
C GLN A 833 9.30 4.50 -40.24
N ARG A 834 8.41 5.43 -40.65
CA ARG A 834 7.18 5.82 -39.96
C ARG A 834 6.23 4.61 -39.69
N GLU A 835 6.14 3.69 -40.64
CA GLU A 835 5.28 2.51 -40.45
C GLU A 835 5.73 1.65 -39.26
N GLN A 836 7.02 1.39 -39.17
CA GLN A 836 7.60 0.63 -38.06
C GLN A 836 7.46 1.37 -36.73
N ALA A 837 7.55 2.70 -36.75
CA ALA A 837 7.28 3.52 -35.56
C ALA A 837 5.83 3.35 -35.08
N ILE A 838 4.85 3.41 -35.97
CA ILE A 838 3.43 3.17 -35.64
C ILE A 838 3.20 1.71 -35.17
N MET A 839 3.83 0.73 -35.83
CA MET A 839 3.72 -0.68 -35.38
C MET A 839 4.29 -0.89 -33.99
N ALA A 840 5.35 -0.22 -33.61
CA ALA A 840 5.95 -0.33 -32.28
C ALA A 840 5.02 0.22 -31.16
N LEU A 841 4.00 1.00 -31.53
CA LEU A 841 3.01 1.56 -30.56
C LEU A 841 1.87 0.58 -30.23
N HIS A 842 1.79 -0.60 -30.89
CA HIS A 842 0.76 -1.57 -30.57
C HIS A 842 0.97 -2.10 -29.14
N GLY A 843 -0.02 -1.86 -28.29
CA GLY A 843 0.05 -2.23 -26.86
C GLY A 843 0.67 -1.14 -25.96
N ALA A 844 0.98 0.05 -26.50
CA ALA A 844 1.35 1.20 -25.69
C ALA A 844 0.16 1.65 -24.81
N THR A 845 0.46 2.09 -23.58
CA THR A 845 -0.57 2.65 -22.69
C THR A 845 -1.06 4.00 -23.20
N PRO A 846 -2.29 4.44 -22.82
CA PRO A 846 -2.80 5.77 -23.19
C PRO A 846 -1.84 6.90 -22.75
N GLU A 847 -1.26 6.74 -21.57
CA GLU A 847 -0.32 7.70 -21.00
C GLU A 847 0.98 7.78 -21.80
N LEU A 848 1.52 6.63 -22.25
CA LEU A 848 2.70 6.59 -23.11
C LEU A 848 2.42 7.22 -24.48
N LEU A 849 1.25 7.00 -25.05
CA LEU A 849 0.85 7.66 -26.30
C LEU A 849 0.79 9.18 -26.12
N LYS A 850 0.26 9.66 -25.01
CA LYS A 850 0.21 11.09 -24.67
C LYS A 850 1.60 11.68 -24.44
N GLU A 851 2.50 10.96 -23.78
CA GLU A 851 3.93 11.36 -23.63
C GLU A 851 4.57 11.56 -25.00
N LEU A 852 4.41 10.57 -25.91
CA LEU A 852 5.00 10.62 -27.26
C LEU A 852 4.39 11.72 -28.13
N GLU A 853 3.12 12.06 -27.95
CA GLU A 853 2.46 13.19 -28.62
C GLU A 853 3.16 14.52 -28.31
N HIS A 854 3.64 14.68 -27.08
CA HIS A 854 4.32 15.90 -26.63
C HIS A 854 5.84 15.83 -26.73
N HIS A 855 6.39 14.69 -27.16
CA HIS A 855 7.84 14.50 -27.21
C HIS A 855 8.50 15.49 -28.17
N PRO A 856 9.60 16.19 -27.75
CA PRO A 856 10.23 17.24 -28.57
C PRO A 856 10.67 16.79 -29.96
N ASP A 857 11.01 15.54 -30.15
CA ASP A 857 11.57 15.00 -31.40
C ASP A 857 10.55 14.25 -32.27
N LEU A 858 9.26 14.20 -31.85
CA LEU A 858 8.21 13.47 -32.54
C LEU A 858 7.08 14.36 -33.08
N ALA A 859 7.35 15.64 -33.28
CA ALA A 859 6.35 16.61 -33.81
C ALA A 859 5.72 16.16 -35.14
N ASP A 860 6.48 15.52 -36.04
CA ASP A 860 5.96 15.02 -37.32
C ASP A 860 5.14 13.71 -37.13
N LEU A 861 5.42 12.93 -36.13
CA LEU A 861 4.63 11.75 -35.77
C LEU A 861 3.31 12.18 -35.12
N SER A 862 3.33 13.20 -34.26
CA SER A 862 2.14 13.68 -33.54
C SER A 862 1.01 14.16 -34.45
N ILE A 863 1.31 14.58 -35.66
CA ILE A 863 0.31 15.00 -36.68
C ILE A 863 -0.10 13.86 -37.64
N ASP A 864 0.52 12.68 -37.57
CA ASP A 864 0.14 11.53 -38.42
C ASP A 864 -1.24 10.99 -37.98
N SER A 865 -2.14 10.85 -38.97
CA SER A 865 -3.55 10.43 -38.72
C SER A 865 -3.66 9.08 -38.04
N ARG A 866 -2.75 8.13 -38.28
CA ARG A 866 -2.72 6.80 -37.68
C ARG A 866 -2.31 6.89 -36.21
N PHE A 867 -1.33 7.76 -35.90
CA PHE A 867 -0.95 8.04 -34.51
C PHE A 867 -2.12 8.68 -33.73
N GLN A 868 -2.79 9.67 -34.33
CA GLN A 868 -3.95 10.34 -33.75
C GLN A 868 -5.12 9.38 -33.53
N GLN A 869 -5.31 8.41 -34.43
CA GLN A 869 -6.28 7.34 -34.22
C GLN A 869 -5.96 6.46 -33.01
N LEU A 870 -4.68 6.09 -32.83
CA LEU A 870 -4.24 5.32 -31.64
C LEU A 870 -4.45 6.12 -30.35
N VAL A 871 -4.16 7.41 -30.34
CA VAL A 871 -4.39 8.29 -29.19
C VAL A 871 -5.90 8.38 -28.87
N THR A 872 -6.74 8.60 -29.89
CA THR A 872 -8.20 8.76 -29.72
C THR A 872 -8.90 7.45 -29.32
N GLN A 873 -8.45 6.29 -29.82
CA GLN A 873 -9.03 4.98 -29.51
C GLN A 873 -8.69 4.53 -28.06
N ASN A 874 -7.66 5.10 -27.46
CA ASN A 874 -7.20 4.74 -26.13
C ASN A 874 -7.48 5.83 -25.07
N GLN A 875 -8.11 6.94 -25.45
CA GLN A 875 -8.70 7.95 -24.54
C GLN A 875 -10.08 7.52 -24.07
#